data_a341254fa9ec165c7ae5d3a3b2b9688b
#
_entry.id   a341254fa9ec165c7ae5d3a3b2b9688b
#
_cell.length_a   1.000
_cell.length_b   1.000
_cell.length_c   1.000
_cell.angle_alpha   90.00
_cell.angle_beta   90.00
_cell.angle_gamma   90.00
#
_symmetry.space_group_name_H-M   'P 1'
#
loop_
_entity.id
_entity.type
_entity.pdbx_description
1 polymer ?
#
loop_
_entity_poly.entity_id
_entity_poly.type
_entity_poly.pdbx_seq_one_letter_code
_entity_poly.pdbx_strand_id
1 'polypeptide(L)'
;MFWLKKQSDALQTCEPALFASLLYFRQVPKSPWLGTCSRAEASPVSVFRSLESPGPAAGGEGTQPALEPGGGRVGVRSDPTDENPSNFTAGPSCTSPPSVFTLVYRHLASAAATLPRVVMSLRRLAWAWPGPCWWPAPRRCRGRSTLHTAPAVRSDSSTLGFRRALGFGDRIALVDQHGSHTYKDLYSRSLCLSREICRLRGCADGDLREERVSLLCGNDVSFVVAQWATWMSGGIAVPLCRKHPQAQLEYFIQDSRSSVVLAGPEHVELLSPVVQKLGVPLLPLPPAVYHGAAEDPGEGRLPEWDWRDRGAMIIYTSGTTGRPKGVLSTHQNIRAVVTGLVRKWAWTKDDVILHVLPLHHVHGVVNKLLCPLWVGATCVMLPEFSAQLVWEKFLSSETPRINVFMAVPTIYSKLMDYYDKHFTHPHVQDFVRAVCEEKIRLMVSGSAALPLPVLEKWKGITGHTLLERYGMTEIGMALSNPLTAARLPGSVGTPLPGVEVRIVSENLQKDGYPYVVHAEGNEEDTKVTPGFEEKEGELLVRGPSVFREYWDKPEETKTAFTSDGWFKTGDTAVFKDGNYWIRGRTSVDIIKSGGYKVSALEVERLLLAHPSITDVAVIGVPDVTWGQRVTAVVTLQEGHSLSHRELKEWARRPSPGLGF
;
A
#
# COMPACT_ATOMS: atom_id res chain seq x y z
N MET A 1 -35.35 28.14 -15.48
CA MET A 1 -33.94 28.48 -15.59
C MET A 1 -33.46 29.50 -14.55
N PHE A 2 -34.16 30.58 -14.27
CA PHE A 2 -33.76 31.58 -13.27
C PHE A 2 -33.79 31.11 -11.81
N TRP A 3 -34.60 30.11 -11.48
CA TRP A 3 -34.73 29.57 -10.11
C TRP A 3 -33.62 28.56 -9.76
N LEU A 4 -33.14 27.80 -10.74
CA LEU A 4 -32.05 26.83 -10.58
C LEU A 4 -30.68 27.52 -10.44
N LYS A 5 -30.48 28.66 -11.14
CA LYS A 5 -29.25 29.44 -11.02
C LYS A 5 -29.11 30.13 -9.66
N LYS A 6 -30.23 30.52 -9.02
CA LYS A 6 -30.25 31.06 -7.67
C LYS A 6 -29.97 30.02 -6.57
N GLN A 7 -30.25 28.73 -6.83
CA GLN A 7 -29.88 27.65 -5.91
C GLN A 7 -28.40 27.26 -6.02
N SER A 8 -27.82 27.31 -7.23
CA SER A 8 -26.37 27.08 -7.44
C SER A 8 -25.52 28.15 -6.74
N ASP A 9 -25.91 29.42 -6.87
CA ASP A 9 -25.18 30.54 -6.23
C ASP A 9 -25.36 30.56 -4.70
N ALA A 10 -26.48 30.04 -4.17
CA ALA A 10 -26.73 29.89 -2.74
C ALA A 10 -25.96 28.71 -2.13
N LEU A 11 -25.68 27.65 -2.90
CA LEU A 11 -24.86 26.51 -2.47
C LEU A 11 -23.39 26.85 -2.37
N GLN A 12 -22.85 27.67 -3.30
CA GLN A 12 -21.47 28.12 -3.27
C GLN A 12 -21.14 29.08 -2.11
N THR A 13 -22.14 29.81 -1.58
CA THR A 13 -21.95 30.75 -0.48
C THR A 13 -22.26 30.18 0.91
N CYS A 14 -22.93 29.01 1.01
CA CYS A 14 -23.34 28.41 2.28
C CYS A 14 -22.39 27.33 2.82
N GLU A 15 -21.54 26.72 2.00
CA GLU A 15 -20.72 25.59 2.40
C GLU A 15 -19.78 25.83 3.59
N PRO A 16 -18.98 26.91 3.67
CA PRO A 16 -18.09 27.11 4.82
C PRO A 16 -18.84 27.36 6.13
N ALA A 17 -20.00 28.01 6.08
CA ALA A 17 -20.79 28.32 7.27
C ALA A 17 -21.55 27.10 7.80
N LEU A 18 -22.04 26.24 6.93
CA LEU A 18 -22.68 24.98 7.27
C LEU A 18 -21.67 23.98 7.85
N PHE A 19 -20.51 23.88 7.23
CA PHE A 19 -19.39 23.05 7.66
C PHE A 19 -18.96 23.38 9.10
N ALA A 20 -18.74 24.64 9.41
CA ALA A 20 -18.32 25.10 10.73
C ALA A 20 -19.43 24.96 11.80
N SER A 21 -20.72 24.89 11.43
CA SER A 21 -21.82 24.72 12.38
C SER A 21 -22.14 23.26 12.70
N LEU A 22 -21.74 22.32 11.85
CA LEU A 22 -22.00 20.89 12.00
C LEU A 22 -20.90 20.13 12.75
N LEU A 23 -19.68 20.69 12.84
CA LEU A 23 -18.53 20.07 13.50
C LEU A 23 -18.70 20.02 15.02
N TYR A 24 -18.66 18.80 15.57
CA TYR A 24 -18.50 18.56 16.99
C TYR A 24 -17.04 18.16 17.28
N PHE A 25 -16.39 18.91 18.16
CA PHE A 25 -14.97 18.75 18.46
C PHE A 25 -14.79 17.98 19.78
N ARG A 26 -13.98 16.92 19.74
CA ARG A 26 -13.55 16.20 20.95
C ARG A 26 -12.03 16.05 20.94
N GLN A 27 -11.38 16.67 21.89
CA GLN A 27 -9.95 16.54 22.13
C GLN A 27 -9.66 15.32 22.98
N VAL A 28 -8.70 14.48 22.55
CA VAL A 28 -8.20 13.36 23.34
C VAL A 28 -6.86 13.80 23.97
N PRO A 29 -6.76 13.87 25.31
CA PRO A 29 -5.48 14.17 25.97
C PRO A 29 -4.51 13.01 25.76
N LYS A 30 -3.25 13.33 25.44
CA LYS A 30 -2.16 12.34 25.46
C LYS A 30 -2.00 11.84 26.91
N SER A 31 -2.14 10.54 27.14
CA SER A 31 -1.90 9.93 28.46
C SER A 31 -0.43 10.12 28.87
N PRO A 32 -0.13 10.52 30.12
CA PRO A 32 1.24 10.68 30.63
C PRO A 32 1.99 9.35 30.87
N TRP A 33 1.41 8.20 30.51
CA TRP A 33 1.94 6.87 30.83
C TRP A 33 2.59 6.17 29.63
N LEU A 34 3.57 6.79 28.97
CA LEU A 34 4.48 6.11 28.05
C LEU A 34 5.94 6.46 28.38
N GLY A 35 6.28 6.25 29.65
CA GLY A 35 7.65 6.05 30.07
C GLY A 35 7.87 4.56 30.31
N THR A 36 8.77 3.96 29.54
CA THR A 36 9.38 2.64 29.75
C THR A 36 8.43 1.45 29.95
N CYS A 37 7.94 0.87 28.85
CA CYS A 37 7.68 -0.57 28.78
C CYS A 37 7.83 -1.04 27.33
N SER A 38 8.90 -1.75 27.09
CA SER A 38 9.11 -2.56 25.91
C SER A 38 8.12 -3.73 25.93
N ARG A 39 7.39 -3.93 24.83
CA ARG A 39 6.45 -5.02 24.50
C ARG A 39 4.98 -4.75 24.84
N ALA A 40 4.26 -4.52 23.79
CA ALA A 40 2.89 -4.87 23.42
C ALA A 40 2.22 -3.70 22.71
N GLU A 41 2.25 -3.71 21.37
CA GLU A 41 1.40 -2.84 20.55
C GLU A 41 -0.03 -3.39 20.60
N ALA A 42 -0.93 -2.68 21.28
CA ALA A 42 -2.37 -2.91 21.21
C ALA A 42 -2.95 -2.00 20.12
N SER A 43 -3.60 -2.59 19.13
CA SER A 43 -4.45 -1.89 18.17
C SER A 43 -5.58 -1.16 18.88
N PRO A 44 -5.94 0.07 18.49
CA PRO A 44 -7.07 0.80 19.07
C PRO A 44 -8.37 0.42 18.35
N VAL A 45 -8.93 -0.73 18.65
CA VAL A 45 -10.33 -1.05 18.32
C VAL A 45 -10.90 -1.91 19.45
N SER A 46 -11.40 -1.28 20.48
CA SER A 46 -12.52 -1.77 21.29
C SER A 46 -12.64 -0.96 22.59
N VAL A 47 -13.34 0.16 22.59
CA VAL A 47 -14.06 0.68 23.76
C VAL A 47 -15.28 1.44 23.25
N PHE A 48 -16.34 0.72 23.00
CA PHE A 48 -17.69 1.22 23.13
C PHE A 48 -18.50 0.15 23.85
N ARG A 49 -18.51 0.21 25.19
CA ARG A 49 -19.60 -0.35 25.99
C ARG A 49 -20.55 0.78 26.32
N SER A 50 -21.79 0.60 25.89
CA SER A 50 -22.95 1.37 26.22
C SER A 50 -23.14 1.50 27.73
N LEU A 51 -23.31 2.75 28.20
CA LEU A 51 -23.88 3.06 29.51
C LEU A 51 -25.41 3.02 29.36
N GLU A 52 -26.01 1.98 29.87
CA GLU A 52 -27.46 1.94 30.18
C GLU A 52 -27.68 2.48 31.60
N SER A 53 -28.70 3.31 31.74
CA SER A 53 -29.17 3.92 32.96
C SER A 53 -29.98 2.94 33.81
N PRO A 54 -30.01 3.05 35.14
CA PRO A 54 -30.78 2.15 36.00
C PRO A 54 -32.25 2.60 36.16
N GLY A 55 -33.17 1.68 36.05
CA GLY A 55 -34.56 1.81 36.50
C GLY A 55 -34.85 0.85 37.66
N PRO A 56 -35.94 1.06 38.43
CA PRO A 56 -35.94 0.72 39.84
C PRO A 56 -36.48 -0.68 40.21
N ALA A 57 -36.16 -1.03 41.45
CA ALA A 57 -36.35 -2.28 42.19
C ALA A 57 -37.77 -2.77 42.38
N ALA A 58 -37.96 -4.10 42.44
CA ALA A 58 -38.91 -4.76 43.35
C ALA A 58 -38.50 -6.22 43.62
N GLY A 59 -38.24 -6.55 44.79
CA GLY A 59 -38.57 -7.48 45.82
C GLY A 59 -38.67 -9.00 45.54
N GLY A 60 -38.06 -9.80 46.47
CA GLY A 60 -38.51 -11.15 46.75
C GLY A 60 -37.39 -12.14 47.12
N GLU A 61 -37.11 -12.23 48.40
CA GLU A 61 -36.78 -13.34 49.31
C GLU A 61 -36.29 -14.71 48.77
N GLY A 62 -35.27 -15.26 49.45
CA GLY A 62 -35.19 -16.69 49.67
C GLY A 62 -33.80 -17.33 49.82
N THR A 63 -33.31 -17.31 51.08
CA THR A 63 -32.53 -18.38 51.78
C THR A 63 -31.15 -18.83 51.31
N GLN A 64 -30.17 -18.54 52.19
CA GLN A 64 -28.92 -19.27 52.45
C GLN A 64 -29.19 -20.65 53.14
N PRO A 65 -28.24 -21.59 53.33
CA PRO A 65 -27.04 -21.38 54.18
C PRO A 65 -25.73 -22.10 53.73
N ALA A 66 -24.66 -21.50 54.07
CA ALA A 66 -23.44 -21.82 54.79
C ALA A 66 -22.88 -23.27 54.87
N LEU A 67 -21.56 -23.39 54.74
CA LEU A 67 -20.61 -24.01 55.69
C LEU A 67 -19.13 -23.89 55.19
N GLU A 68 -18.34 -23.25 56.01
CA GLU A 68 -16.86 -23.36 56.12
C GLU A 68 -16.52 -24.53 57.09
N PRO A 69 -15.26 -24.79 57.54
CA PRO A 69 -13.89 -24.41 57.15
C PRO A 69 -12.81 -25.53 57.35
N GLY A 70 -11.54 -25.22 57.15
CA GLY A 70 -10.36 -25.90 57.72
C GLY A 70 -9.21 -26.00 56.74
N GLY A 71 -8.01 -25.58 56.92
CA GLY A 71 -7.20 -25.31 58.07
C GLY A 71 -5.83 -26.02 57.91
N GLY A 72 -4.70 -25.31 57.95
CA GLY A 72 -3.39 -25.97 57.99
C GLY A 72 -2.20 -25.08 57.60
N ARG A 73 -1.61 -24.45 58.60
CA ARG A 73 -0.32 -23.73 58.60
C ARG A 73 0.87 -24.71 58.66
N VAL A 74 2.07 -24.19 58.38
CA VAL A 74 3.42 -24.26 58.97
C VAL A 74 4.44 -24.15 57.80
N GLY A 75 5.46 -23.33 57.68
CA GLY A 75 6.18 -22.53 58.66
C GLY A 75 7.69 -22.62 58.41
N VAL A 76 8.37 -21.46 58.27
CA VAL A 76 9.64 -21.05 58.89
C VAL A 76 10.99 -21.31 58.18
N ARG A 77 11.62 -20.18 57.79
CA ARG A 77 13.04 -19.72 58.01
C ARG A 77 14.18 -20.51 57.29
N SER A 78 15.29 -19.88 56.85
CA SER A 78 16.14 -18.74 57.29
C SER A 78 17.27 -18.51 56.26
N ASP A 79 17.65 -17.24 56.10
CA ASP A 79 18.96 -16.74 55.66
C ASP A 79 20.08 -17.03 56.70
N PRO A 80 21.38 -16.58 56.54
CA PRO A 80 22.12 -15.86 55.50
C PRO A 80 23.60 -16.31 55.35
N THR A 81 24.42 -15.52 54.62
CA THR A 81 25.85 -15.11 54.75
C THR A 81 26.72 -15.32 53.53
N ASP A 82 27.19 -14.19 53.02
CA ASP A 82 28.56 -13.64 52.87
C ASP A 82 29.59 -14.41 52.02
N GLU A 83 30.12 -13.80 51.03
CA GLU A 83 31.47 -13.19 50.91
C GLU A 83 31.87 -12.91 49.43
N ASN A 84 32.37 -11.70 49.21
CA ASN A 84 33.12 -11.16 48.07
C ASN A 84 34.63 -11.34 48.41
N PRO A 85 35.67 -11.18 47.56
CA PRO A 85 35.81 -10.45 46.29
C PRO A 85 36.82 -11.02 45.25
N SER A 86 36.86 -10.30 44.10
CA SER A 86 38.03 -10.09 43.20
C SER A 86 38.41 -11.15 42.16
N ASN A 87 38.28 -10.84 40.87
CA ASN A 87 39.41 -10.56 40.01
C ASN A 87 38.98 -10.07 38.59
N PHE A 88 39.69 -9.05 38.13
CA PHE A 88 39.65 -8.43 36.82
C PHE A 88 40.08 -9.40 35.71
N THR A 89 39.36 -9.40 34.57
CA THR A 89 39.98 -9.48 33.22
C THR A 89 39.07 -8.77 32.22
N ALA A 90 39.71 -7.89 31.44
CA ALA A 90 39.10 -7.06 30.43
C ALA A 90 38.60 -7.87 29.23
N GLY A 91 37.37 -7.65 28.80
CA GLY A 91 36.82 -8.10 27.53
C GLY A 91 36.68 -6.92 26.55
N PRO A 92 36.69 -7.16 25.22
CA PRO A 92 36.87 -6.11 24.23
C PRO A 92 35.61 -5.27 24.03
N SER A 93 35.87 -3.97 23.85
CA SER A 93 34.91 -2.91 23.57
C SER A 93 34.06 -3.19 22.35
N CYS A 94 32.74 -3.20 22.52
CA CYS A 94 31.75 -3.04 21.45
C CYS A 94 31.91 -1.66 20.81
N THR A 95 32.44 -1.60 19.59
CA THR A 95 32.35 -0.41 18.74
C THR A 95 30.94 -0.35 18.17
N SER A 96 30.19 0.66 18.56
CA SER A 96 28.93 1.05 17.92
C SER A 96 29.18 1.43 16.46
N PRO A 97 28.27 1.11 15.52
CA PRO A 97 28.40 1.51 14.11
C PRO A 97 28.38 3.04 13.98
N PRO A 98 29.11 3.60 13.01
CA PRO A 98 29.19 5.05 12.82
C PRO A 98 27.79 5.60 12.49
N SER A 99 27.44 6.71 13.14
CA SER A 99 26.16 7.40 12.91
C SER A 99 26.04 7.87 11.46
N VAL A 100 24.80 7.99 10.94
CA VAL A 100 24.47 8.55 9.61
C VAL A 100 25.22 9.86 9.33
N PHE A 101 25.47 10.63 10.36
CA PHE A 101 26.26 11.87 10.28
C PHE A 101 27.68 11.64 9.72
N THR A 102 28.33 10.54 10.05
CA THR A 102 29.67 10.24 9.55
C THR A 102 29.63 9.81 8.08
N LEU A 103 28.58 9.14 7.65
CA LEU A 103 28.42 8.70 6.26
C LEU A 103 28.11 9.89 5.33
N VAL A 104 27.18 10.77 5.74
CA VAL A 104 26.83 12.00 5.00
C VAL A 104 28.03 12.93 4.90
N TYR A 105 28.82 13.07 5.98
CA TYR A 105 30.01 13.92 5.98
C TYR A 105 31.13 13.39 5.08
N ARG A 106 31.32 12.06 5.02
CA ARG A 106 32.28 11.45 4.09
C ARG A 106 31.89 11.66 2.63
N HIS A 107 30.58 11.61 2.31
CA HIS A 107 30.10 11.86 0.95
C HIS A 107 30.17 13.33 0.56
N LEU A 108 29.88 14.25 1.49
CA LEU A 108 30.05 15.69 1.26
C LEU A 108 31.50 16.09 1.03
N ALA A 109 32.43 15.51 1.78
CA ALA A 109 33.86 15.74 1.59
C ALA A 109 34.37 15.18 0.26
N SER A 110 33.89 14.02 -0.18
CA SER A 110 34.22 13.41 -1.47
C SER A 110 33.63 14.18 -2.65
N ALA A 111 32.40 14.70 -2.53
CA ALA A 111 31.75 15.51 -3.58
C ALA A 111 32.42 16.89 -3.75
N ALA A 112 32.89 17.48 -2.66
CA ALA A 112 33.62 18.76 -2.71
C ALA A 112 35.01 18.63 -3.35
N ALA A 113 35.62 17.43 -3.34
CA ALA A 113 36.93 17.17 -3.93
C ALA A 113 36.88 16.84 -5.43
N THR A 114 35.70 16.61 -6.01
CA THR A 114 35.51 16.17 -7.41
C THR A 114 34.79 17.16 -8.32
N LEU A 115 34.53 18.39 -7.89
CA LEU A 115 34.00 19.43 -8.77
C LEU A 115 35.14 20.08 -9.57
N PRO A 116 35.24 19.85 -10.89
CA PRO A 116 36.19 20.57 -11.73
C PRO A 116 35.72 22.02 -11.88
N ARG A 117 36.70 22.91 -11.89
CA ARG A 117 36.60 24.32 -12.25
C ARG A 117 36.02 24.53 -13.67
N VAL A 118 34.70 24.49 -13.84
CA VAL A 118 34.02 24.75 -15.13
C VAL A 118 32.85 25.75 -14.98
N VAL A 119 32.86 26.58 -13.96
CA VAL A 119 31.88 27.66 -13.85
C VAL A 119 32.56 29.03 -13.85
N MET A 120 33.38 29.28 -14.88
CA MET A 120 33.83 30.63 -15.22
C MET A 120 34.11 30.74 -16.71
N SER A 121 33.10 30.75 -17.56
CA SER A 121 33.20 31.25 -18.94
C SER A 121 31.83 31.28 -19.65
N LEU A 122 30.85 31.97 -19.11
CA LEU A 122 29.66 32.38 -19.89
C LEU A 122 29.17 33.76 -19.43
N ARG A 123 30.03 34.75 -19.53
CA ARG A 123 29.64 36.15 -19.70
C ARG A 123 30.46 36.76 -20.79
N ARG A 124 29.82 36.98 -21.93
CA ARG A 124 30.08 37.80 -23.12
C ARG A 124 29.94 36.97 -24.39
N LEU A 125 28.78 37.15 -25.00
CA LEU A 125 28.61 37.39 -26.45
C LEU A 125 27.11 37.52 -26.74
N ALA A 126 26.63 38.73 -26.61
CA ALA A 126 25.46 39.22 -27.31
C ALA A 126 25.95 39.96 -28.55
N TRP A 127 25.14 39.99 -29.60
CA TRP A 127 25.19 40.74 -30.87
C TRP A 127 25.66 39.95 -32.10
N ALA A 128 24.69 39.63 -32.92
CA ALA A 128 24.56 40.04 -34.33
C ALA A 128 23.76 39.03 -35.13
N TRP A 129 22.56 39.37 -35.55
CA TRP A 129 21.89 38.82 -36.69
C TRP A 129 22.38 39.53 -37.96
N PRO A 130 22.49 38.86 -39.15
CA PRO A 130 21.50 39.06 -40.19
C PRO A 130 21.10 37.83 -41.03
N GLY A 131 19.84 37.71 -41.38
CA GLY A 131 19.12 37.49 -42.62
C GLY A 131 19.39 36.27 -43.55
N PRO A 132 18.43 35.91 -44.40
CA PRO A 132 18.22 34.54 -44.83
C PRO A 132 18.91 34.21 -46.19
N CYS A 133 19.39 32.98 -46.35
CA CYS A 133 19.77 32.46 -47.66
C CYS A 133 19.33 31.00 -47.89
N TRP A 134 18.81 30.81 -49.03
CA TRP A 134 18.20 29.69 -49.72
C TRP A 134 18.94 28.36 -49.62
N TRP A 135 18.15 27.28 -49.59
CA TRP A 135 18.57 25.89 -49.70
C TRP A 135 18.72 25.43 -51.12
N PRO A 136 19.57 24.43 -51.39
CA PRO A 136 19.22 23.35 -52.29
C PRO A 136 19.28 21.97 -51.58
N ALA A 137 18.38 21.09 -52.01
CA ALA A 137 18.20 19.73 -51.46
C ALA A 137 19.38 18.81 -51.72
N PRO A 138 19.77 17.93 -50.76
CA PRO A 138 20.74 16.89 -51.06
C PRO A 138 20.09 15.58 -51.49
N ARG A 139 20.78 14.99 -52.46
CA ARG A 139 20.53 13.72 -53.14
C ARG A 139 20.55 12.53 -52.15
N ARG A 140 19.66 11.56 -52.42
CA ARG A 140 19.61 10.25 -51.75
C ARG A 140 20.91 9.49 -51.93
N CYS A 141 21.63 9.22 -50.83
CA CYS A 141 22.58 8.12 -50.73
C CYS A 141 21.92 6.94 -50.03
N ARG A 142 21.76 5.83 -50.76
CA ARG A 142 21.39 4.53 -50.19
C ARG A 142 22.60 3.98 -49.42
N GLY A 143 22.59 4.09 -48.09
CA GLY A 143 23.44 3.33 -47.22
C GLY A 143 22.57 2.34 -46.45
N ARG A 144 22.73 1.04 -46.69
CA ARG A 144 22.15 -0.02 -45.85
C ARG A 144 22.86 0.06 -44.49
N SER A 145 22.22 0.64 -43.50
CA SER A 145 22.54 0.43 -42.09
C SER A 145 21.72 -0.75 -41.62
N THR A 146 22.37 -1.87 -41.39
CA THR A 146 21.81 -3.01 -40.67
C THR A 146 21.74 -2.63 -39.20
N LEU A 147 20.64 -1.99 -38.81
CA LEU A 147 20.23 -1.95 -37.41
C LEU A 147 19.91 -3.38 -37.00
N HIS A 148 20.76 -3.98 -36.17
CA HIS A 148 20.41 -5.14 -35.38
C HIS A 148 19.32 -4.72 -34.40
N THR A 149 18.06 -4.75 -34.84
CA THR A 149 16.93 -4.79 -33.96
C THR A 149 17.00 -6.13 -33.21
N ALA A 150 17.29 -6.06 -31.91
CA ALA A 150 17.05 -7.20 -31.04
C ALA A 150 15.65 -7.75 -31.33
N PRO A 151 15.46 -9.08 -31.39
CA PRO A 151 14.15 -9.65 -31.70
C PRO A 151 13.15 -9.09 -30.69
N ALA A 152 12.14 -8.40 -31.19
CA ALA A 152 10.98 -8.02 -30.40
C ALA A 152 10.43 -9.32 -29.81
N VAL A 153 10.55 -9.50 -28.50
CA VAL A 153 9.90 -10.58 -27.76
C VAL A 153 8.41 -10.44 -28.11
N ARG A 154 7.92 -11.32 -28.98
CA ARG A 154 6.49 -11.42 -29.25
C ARG A 154 5.82 -11.50 -27.89
N SER A 155 4.94 -10.57 -27.58
CA SER A 155 4.13 -10.58 -26.38
C SER A 155 3.17 -11.76 -26.47
N ASP A 156 3.69 -12.94 -26.18
CA ASP A 156 2.87 -14.12 -26.04
C ASP A 156 1.93 -13.90 -24.85
N SER A 157 0.65 -13.84 -25.15
CA SER A 157 -0.41 -13.57 -24.18
C SER A 157 -0.52 -14.64 -23.08
N SER A 158 0.19 -15.75 -23.21
CA SER A 158 0.20 -16.90 -22.29
C SER A 158 1.35 -16.90 -21.28
N THR A 159 2.32 -15.95 -21.37
CA THR A 159 3.54 -16.03 -20.55
C THR A 159 3.29 -15.58 -19.10
N LEU A 160 3.58 -16.47 -18.14
CA LEU A 160 3.52 -16.22 -16.71
C LEU A 160 4.73 -15.41 -16.22
N GLY A 161 4.57 -14.68 -15.10
CA GLY A 161 5.62 -13.85 -14.53
C GLY A 161 6.92 -14.61 -14.27
N PHE A 162 6.86 -15.81 -13.65
CA PHE A 162 8.04 -16.63 -13.38
C PHE A 162 8.70 -17.21 -14.64
N ARG A 163 7.95 -17.49 -15.73
CA ARG A 163 8.53 -17.92 -17.02
C ARG A 163 9.30 -16.78 -17.71
N ARG A 164 8.87 -15.53 -17.50
CA ARG A 164 9.62 -14.37 -18.01
C ARG A 164 10.99 -14.22 -17.39
N ALA A 165 11.18 -14.72 -16.16
CA ALA A 165 12.46 -14.71 -15.47
C ALA A 165 13.58 -15.38 -16.29
N LEU A 166 13.26 -16.43 -17.06
CA LEU A 166 14.21 -17.10 -17.95
C LEU A 166 14.81 -16.16 -19.02
N GLY A 167 14.06 -15.13 -19.44
CA GLY A 167 14.53 -14.11 -20.39
C GLY A 167 15.50 -13.08 -19.77
N PHE A 168 15.63 -13.06 -18.44
CA PHE A 168 16.49 -12.12 -17.72
C PHE A 168 17.73 -12.77 -17.09
N GLY A 169 17.71 -14.09 -16.92
CA GLY A 169 18.84 -14.93 -16.53
C GLY A 169 19.66 -14.42 -15.35
N ASP A 170 20.89 -13.97 -15.63
CA ASP A 170 21.86 -13.55 -14.63
C ASP A 170 21.67 -12.13 -14.08
N ARG A 171 20.61 -11.41 -14.52
CA ARG A 171 20.31 -10.10 -13.93
C ARG A 171 19.91 -10.26 -12.46
N ILE A 172 20.31 -9.30 -11.64
CA ILE A 172 19.90 -9.25 -10.22
C ILE A 172 18.41 -8.91 -10.16
N ALA A 173 17.61 -9.82 -9.58
CA ALA A 173 16.19 -9.65 -9.36
C ALA A 173 15.89 -9.06 -7.98
N LEU A 174 16.59 -9.55 -6.95
CA LEU A 174 16.41 -9.14 -5.57
C LEU A 174 17.75 -8.86 -4.89
N VAL A 175 17.73 -7.90 -3.97
CA VAL A 175 18.80 -7.65 -2.99
C VAL A 175 18.12 -7.54 -1.62
N ASP A 176 18.51 -8.38 -0.67
CA ASP A 176 17.97 -8.42 0.69
C ASP A 176 19.07 -8.69 1.72
N GLN A 177 18.69 -9.04 2.97
CA GLN A 177 19.64 -9.37 4.03
C GLN A 177 20.46 -10.66 3.75
N HIS A 178 20.02 -11.49 2.82
CA HIS A 178 20.70 -12.74 2.44
C HIS A 178 21.64 -12.57 1.24
N GLY A 179 21.66 -11.38 0.63
CA GLY A 179 22.52 -11.02 -0.47
C GLY A 179 21.81 -10.63 -1.76
N SER A 180 22.46 -10.88 -2.88
CA SER A 180 21.91 -10.62 -4.22
C SER A 180 21.49 -11.92 -4.87
N HIS A 181 20.27 -11.92 -5.47
CA HIS A 181 19.67 -13.09 -6.10
C HIS A 181 19.33 -12.76 -7.55
N THR A 182 19.78 -13.61 -8.47
CA THR A 182 19.49 -13.45 -9.91
C THR A 182 18.10 -13.99 -10.25
N TYR A 183 17.58 -13.63 -11.43
CA TYR A 183 16.34 -14.22 -11.95
C TYR A 183 16.45 -15.73 -12.12
N LYS A 184 17.64 -16.23 -12.52
CA LYS A 184 17.93 -17.65 -12.63
C LYS A 184 17.87 -18.35 -11.27
N ASP A 185 18.45 -17.73 -10.22
CA ASP A 185 18.37 -18.27 -8.85
C ASP A 185 16.92 -18.40 -8.38
N LEU A 186 16.12 -17.33 -8.56
CA LEU A 186 14.71 -17.37 -8.19
C LEU A 186 13.97 -18.49 -8.90
N TYR A 187 14.15 -18.62 -10.22
CA TYR A 187 13.48 -19.66 -11.01
C TYR A 187 13.88 -21.06 -10.56
N SER A 188 15.18 -21.34 -10.46
CA SER A 188 15.69 -22.67 -10.13
C SER A 188 15.30 -23.10 -8.71
N ARG A 189 15.46 -22.21 -7.72
CA ARG A 189 15.05 -22.49 -6.33
C ARG A 189 13.55 -22.72 -6.23
N SER A 190 12.74 -21.92 -6.95
CA SER A 190 11.28 -22.12 -6.98
C SER A 190 10.90 -23.45 -7.61
N LEU A 191 11.59 -23.89 -8.66
CA LEU A 191 11.33 -25.17 -9.30
C LEU A 191 11.71 -26.34 -8.40
N CYS A 192 12.82 -26.25 -7.66
CA CYS A 192 13.18 -27.26 -6.66
C CYS A 192 12.13 -27.36 -5.55
N LEU A 193 11.71 -26.22 -4.98
CA LEU A 193 10.69 -26.18 -3.93
C LEU A 193 9.32 -26.66 -4.44
N SER A 194 8.95 -26.38 -5.70
CA SER A 194 7.68 -26.84 -6.28
C SER A 194 7.61 -28.38 -6.35
N ARG A 195 8.73 -29.04 -6.67
CA ARG A 195 8.83 -30.51 -6.66
C ARG A 195 8.70 -31.09 -5.25
N GLU A 196 9.23 -30.39 -4.25
CA GLU A 196 9.09 -30.77 -2.86
C GLU A 196 7.64 -30.66 -2.38
N ILE A 197 6.96 -29.57 -2.74
CA ILE A 197 5.52 -29.39 -2.45
C ILE A 197 4.70 -30.52 -3.10
N CYS A 198 4.93 -30.80 -4.39
CA CYS A 198 4.23 -31.88 -5.10
C CYS A 198 4.50 -33.24 -4.46
N ARG A 199 5.74 -33.56 -4.06
CA ARG A 199 6.09 -34.79 -3.36
C ARG A 199 5.37 -34.90 -2.02
N LEU A 200 5.33 -33.81 -1.23
CA LEU A 200 4.63 -33.78 0.05
C LEU A 200 3.12 -34.05 -0.12
N ARG A 201 2.53 -33.58 -1.23
CA ARG A 201 1.12 -33.80 -1.55
C ARG A 201 0.81 -35.05 -2.33
N GLY A 202 1.83 -35.82 -2.72
CA GLY A 202 1.66 -37.02 -3.54
C GLY A 202 1.17 -36.77 -4.96
N CYS A 203 1.43 -35.57 -5.51
CA CYS A 203 1.03 -35.16 -6.87
C CYS A 203 2.07 -35.63 -7.88
N ALA A 204 1.88 -36.82 -8.45
CA ALA A 204 2.82 -37.44 -9.40
C ALA A 204 2.89 -36.69 -10.74
N ASP A 205 1.81 -36.04 -11.15
CA ASP A 205 1.69 -35.22 -12.37
C ASP A 205 2.23 -33.78 -12.20
N GLY A 206 2.67 -33.42 -11.00
CA GLY A 206 3.21 -32.12 -10.68
C GLY A 206 2.17 -30.99 -10.59
N ASP A 207 0.86 -31.30 -10.56
CA ASP A 207 -0.25 -30.35 -10.49
C ASP A 207 -1.06 -30.48 -9.21
N LEU A 208 -1.03 -29.44 -8.38
CA LEU A 208 -1.87 -29.29 -7.18
C LEU A 208 -3.35 -28.98 -7.49
N ARG A 209 -3.70 -28.75 -8.75
CA ARG A 209 -5.10 -28.50 -9.18
C ARG A 209 -5.78 -27.42 -8.38
N GLU A 210 -5.12 -26.26 -8.25
CA GLU A 210 -5.58 -25.10 -7.47
C GLU A 210 -5.70 -25.35 -5.95
N GLU A 211 -5.04 -26.36 -5.36
CA GLU A 211 -4.92 -26.44 -3.91
C GLU A 211 -4.24 -25.17 -3.36
N ARG A 212 -4.66 -24.75 -2.18
CA ARG A 212 -4.14 -23.52 -1.55
C ARG A 212 -2.94 -23.85 -0.71
N VAL A 213 -1.91 -23.02 -0.86
CA VAL A 213 -0.67 -23.10 -0.11
C VAL A 213 -0.51 -21.79 0.66
N SER A 214 -0.60 -21.85 1.99
CA SER A 214 -0.39 -20.70 2.86
C SER A 214 1.10 -20.41 3.01
N LEU A 215 1.48 -19.13 2.89
CA LEU A 215 2.86 -18.64 2.91
C LEU A 215 3.08 -17.69 4.08
N LEU A 216 3.94 -18.04 5.05
CA LEU A 216 4.41 -17.13 6.08
C LEU A 216 5.93 -16.99 5.97
N CYS A 217 6.35 -16.01 5.19
CA CYS A 217 7.73 -15.74 4.80
C CYS A 217 8.16 -14.33 5.22
N GLY A 218 9.46 -14.10 5.26
CA GLY A 218 10.04 -12.77 5.43
C GLY A 218 9.76 -11.83 4.25
N ASN A 219 10.13 -10.58 4.39
CA ASN A 219 10.13 -9.63 3.27
C ASN A 219 11.48 -9.73 2.55
N ASP A 220 11.73 -10.87 1.91
CA ASP A 220 12.99 -11.28 1.30
C ASP A 220 12.77 -12.31 0.18
N VAL A 221 13.85 -12.94 -0.27
CA VAL A 221 13.86 -13.96 -1.33
C VAL A 221 12.93 -15.13 -1.05
N SER A 222 12.74 -15.49 0.21
CA SER A 222 11.90 -16.65 0.59
C SER A 222 10.45 -16.51 0.15
N PHE A 223 9.89 -15.29 0.21
CA PHE A 223 8.53 -15.03 -0.25
C PHE A 223 8.39 -15.28 -1.75
N VAL A 224 9.33 -14.78 -2.56
CA VAL A 224 9.26 -14.92 -4.02
C VAL A 224 9.41 -16.37 -4.42
N VAL A 225 10.37 -17.08 -3.83
CA VAL A 225 10.60 -18.51 -4.09
C VAL A 225 9.38 -19.33 -3.69
N ALA A 226 8.80 -19.10 -2.51
CA ALA A 226 7.59 -19.81 -2.05
C ALA A 226 6.38 -19.53 -2.94
N GLN A 227 6.16 -18.28 -3.34
CA GLN A 227 5.06 -17.88 -4.23
C GLN A 227 5.20 -18.53 -5.62
N TRP A 228 6.39 -18.44 -6.23
CA TRP A 228 6.62 -19.03 -7.55
C TRP A 228 6.58 -20.55 -7.51
N ALA A 229 7.12 -21.17 -6.46
CA ALA A 229 7.03 -22.62 -6.26
C ALA A 229 5.58 -23.10 -6.18
N THR A 230 4.74 -22.38 -5.43
CA THR A 230 3.30 -22.63 -5.36
C THR A 230 2.65 -22.55 -6.75
N TRP A 231 2.97 -21.52 -7.51
CA TRP A 231 2.44 -21.37 -8.87
C TRP A 231 2.97 -22.44 -9.83
N MET A 232 4.26 -22.77 -9.77
CA MET A 232 4.88 -23.82 -10.61
C MET A 232 4.30 -25.20 -10.33
N SER A 233 3.80 -25.44 -9.12
CA SER A 233 3.07 -26.67 -8.76
C SER A 233 1.55 -26.58 -9.02
N GLY A 234 1.06 -25.54 -9.70
CA GLY A 234 -0.37 -25.38 -10.02
C GLY A 234 -1.26 -25.01 -8.84
N GLY A 235 -0.68 -24.56 -7.73
CA GLY A 235 -1.37 -24.15 -6.51
C GLY A 235 -1.71 -22.66 -6.46
N ILE A 236 -2.57 -22.29 -5.50
CA ILE A 236 -2.98 -20.92 -5.19
C ILE A 236 -2.22 -20.45 -3.95
N ALA A 237 -1.47 -19.35 -4.06
CA ALA A 237 -0.74 -18.76 -2.94
C ALA A 237 -1.67 -17.99 -1.99
N VAL A 238 -1.54 -18.21 -0.68
CA VAL A 238 -2.27 -17.52 0.38
C VAL A 238 -1.26 -16.82 1.30
N PRO A 239 -0.86 -15.57 0.99
CA PRO A 239 0.09 -14.84 1.81
C PRO A 239 -0.47 -14.52 3.20
N LEU A 240 0.28 -14.87 4.25
CA LEU A 240 -0.04 -14.59 5.64
C LEU A 240 0.84 -13.46 6.18
N CYS A 241 0.45 -12.88 7.32
CA CYS A 241 1.21 -11.84 8.01
C CYS A 241 1.63 -12.30 9.41
N ARG A 242 2.92 -12.22 9.72
CA ARG A 242 3.47 -12.57 11.05
C ARG A 242 2.92 -11.70 12.21
N LYS A 243 2.40 -10.52 11.88
CA LYS A 243 1.80 -9.60 12.86
C LYS A 243 0.34 -9.94 13.18
N HIS A 244 -0.28 -10.87 12.44
CA HIS A 244 -1.62 -11.33 12.76
C HIS A 244 -1.61 -12.21 14.03
N PRO A 245 -2.61 -12.06 14.91
CA PRO A 245 -2.81 -12.98 16.03
C PRO A 245 -2.94 -14.43 15.55
N GLN A 246 -2.51 -15.37 16.36
CA GLN A 246 -2.56 -16.80 16.05
C GLN A 246 -3.96 -17.27 15.62
N ALA A 247 -5.01 -16.80 16.28
CA ALA A 247 -6.41 -17.11 15.92
C ALA A 247 -6.79 -16.63 14.52
N GLN A 248 -6.19 -15.54 14.05
CA GLN A 248 -6.43 -15.04 12.70
C GLN A 248 -5.64 -15.83 11.66
N LEU A 249 -4.41 -16.24 11.96
CA LEU A 249 -3.63 -17.16 11.12
C LEU A 249 -4.36 -18.50 10.96
N GLU A 250 -4.87 -19.05 12.08
CA GLU A 250 -5.69 -20.26 12.08
C GLU A 250 -6.92 -20.10 11.18
N TYR A 251 -7.64 -18.97 11.33
CA TYR A 251 -8.80 -18.67 10.50
C TYR A 251 -8.45 -18.65 9.01
N PHE A 252 -7.38 -17.98 8.60
CA PHE A 252 -7.01 -17.89 7.18
C PHE A 252 -6.61 -19.24 6.58
N ILE A 253 -5.85 -20.06 7.32
CA ILE A 253 -5.46 -21.39 6.88
C ILE A 253 -6.68 -22.31 6.73
N GLN A 254 -7.61 -22.25 7.69
CA GLN A 254 -8.83 -23.05 7.69
C GLN A 254 -9.81 -22.59 6.62
N ASP A 255 -10.14 -21.29 6.53
CA ASP A 255 -11.09 -20.72 5.59
C ASP A 255 -10.63 -20.91 4.13
N SER A 256 -9.33 -20.72 3.86
CA SER A 256 -8.76 -20.99 2.54
C SER A 256 -8.70 -22.50 2.22
N ARG A 257 -8.93 -23.37 3.18
CA ARG A 257 -8.70 -24.83 3.06
C ARG A 257 -7.30 -25.12 2.53
N SER A 258 -6.29 -24.48 3.12
CA SER A 258 -4.91 -24.69 2.70
C SER A 258 -4.46 -26.13 2.93
N SER A 259 -3.86 -26.74 1.91
CA SER A 259 -3.39 -28.12 1.95
C SER A 259 -1.95 -28.26 2.43
N VAL A 260 -1.18 -27.16 2.39
CA VAL A 260 0.20 -27.05 2.86
C VAL A 260 0.41 -25.63 3.42
N VAL A 261 1.26 -25.53 4.44
CA VAL A 261 1.76 -24.24 4.95
C VAL A 261 3.28 -24.21 4.77
N LEU A 262 3.78 -23.21 4.04
CA LEU A 262 5.20 -22.92 3.91
C LEU A 262 5.59 -21.85 4.93
N ALA A 263 6.67 -22.07 5.67
CA ALA A 263 7.12 -21.17 6.70
C ALA A 263 8.61 -20.87 6.61
N GLY A 264 8.99 -19.58 6.73
CA GLY A 264 10.37 -19.24 7.07
C GLY A 264 10.77 -19.86 8.39
N PRO A 265 12.06 -20.25 8.60
CA PRO A 265 12.51 -20.89 9.84
C PRO A 265 12.08 -20.15 11.10
N GLU A 266 12.11 -18.82 11.06
CA GLU A 266 11.73 -17.92 12.16
C GLU A 266 10.23 -17.90 12.49
N HIS A 267 9.40 -18.56 11.66
CA HIS A 267 7.94 -18.60 11.82
C HIS A 267 7.40 -19.99 12.15
N VAL A 268 8.25 -21.00 12.18
CA VAL A 268 7.87 -22.39 12.43
C VAL A 268 7.23 -22.55 13.81
N GLU A 269 7.82 -21.97 14.86
CA GLU A 269 7.28 -22.04 16.21
C GLU A 269 5.89 -21.40 16.33
N LEU A 270 5.65 -20.27 15.65
CA LEU A 270 4.36 -19.59 15.62
C LEU A 270 3.27 -20.45 14.96
N LEU A 271 3.62 -21.15 13.88
CA LEU A 271 2.65 -21.91 13.08
C LEU A 271 2.44 -23.35 13.55
N SER A 272 3.43 -23.98 14.22
CA SER A 272 3.37 -25.39 14.63
C SER A 272 2.09 -25.75 15.39
N PRO A 273 1.65 -25.01 16.43
CA PRO A 273 0.42 -25.34 17.13
C PRO A 273 -0.84 -25.17 16.27
N VAL A 274 -0.83 -24.22 15.32
CA VAL A 274 -1.95 -23.97 14.41
C VAL A 274 -2.12 -25.11 13.45
N VAL A 275 -1.04 -25.47 12.75
CA VAL A 275 -1.09 -26.53 11.73
C VAL A 275 -1.34 -27.91 12.33
N GLN A 276 -0.82 -28.17 13.53
CA GLN A 276 -1.09 -29.40 14.28
C GLN A 276 -2.58 -29.52 14.61
N LYS A 277 -3.20 -28.44 15.11
CA LYS A 277 -4.63 -28.38 15.39
C LYS A 277 -5.49 -28.61 14.16
N LEU A 278 -5.07 -28.06 13.01
CA LEU A 278 -5.81 -28.14 11.75
C LEU A 278 -5.49 -29.42 10.94
N GLY A 279 -4.49 -30.20 11.33
CA GLY A 279 -4.04 -31.38 10.59
C GLY A 279 -3.43 -31.05 9.21
N VAL A 280 -2.85 -29.85 9.06
CA VAL A 280 -2.25 -29.38 7.78
C VAL A 280 -0.73 -29.56 7.84
N PRO A 281 -0.09 -30.12 6.79
CA PRO A 281 1.35 -30.23 6.73
C PRO A 281 2.05 -28.88 6.76
N LEU A 282 3.07 -28.73 7.62
CA LEU A 282 3.99 -27.61 7.67
C LEU A 282 5.29 -27.99 6.97
N LEU A 283 5.69 -27.21 5.98
CA LEU A 283 6.98 -27.34 5.31
C LEU A 283 7.86 -26.12 5.65
N PRO A 284 8.83 -26.28 6.56
CA PRO A 284 9.84 -25.26 6.78
C PRO A 284 10.67 -25.03 5.51
N LEU A 285 10.93 -23.79 5.16
CA LEU A 285 11.73 -23.46 3.98
C LEU A 285 13.19 -23.86 4.20
N PRO A 286 13.78 -24.68 3.31
CA PRO A 286 15.16 -25.14 3.46
C PRO A 286 16.17 -24.00 3.23
N PRO A 287 17.39 -24.08 3.80
CA PRO A 287 18.45 -23.07 3.61
C PRO A 287 18.76 -22.77 2.14
N ALA A 288 18.58 -23.73 1.24
CA ALA A 288 18.78 -23.57 -0.20
C ALA A 288 17.85 -22.51 -0.84
N VAL A 289 16.77 -22.12 -0.18
CA VAL A 289 15.90 -21.01 -0.61
C VAL A 289 16.60 -19.67 -0.47
N TYR A 290 17.46 -19.51 0.53
CA TYR A 290 18.12 -18.27 0.89
C TYR A 290 19.53 -18.14 0.29
N HIS A 291 20.30 -19.23 0.26
CA HIS A 291 21.72 -19.21 -0.07
C HIS A 291 22.12 -20.33 -1.04
N GLY A 292 23.28 -20.15 -1.68
CA GLY A 292 23.91 -21.15 -2.54
C GLY A 292 23.57 -20.97 -4.02
N ALA A 293 24.40 -21.56 -4.87
CA ALA A 293 24.10 -21.72 -6.28
C ALA A 293 22.86 -22.61 -6.41
N ALA A 294 21.88 -22.16 -7.17
CA ALA A 294 20.76 -23.02 -7.50
C ALA A 294 21.29 -24.26 -8.25
N GLU A 295 21.08 -25.44 -7.72
CA GLU A 295 21.33 -26.66 -8.46
C GLU A 295 20.59 -26.58 -9.80
N ASP A 296 21.23 -27.02 -10.87
CA ASP A 296 20.54 -27.10 -12.16
C ASP A 296 19.36 -28.08 -11.98
N PRO A 297 18.13 -27.59 -12.06
CA PRO A 297 16.97 -28.42 -11.77
C PRO A 297 16.76 -29.53 -12.81
N GLY A 298 17.68 -29.72 -13.77
CA GLY A 298 17.54 -30.64 -14.89
C GLY A 298 16.43 -30.25 -15.86
N GLU A 299 16.25 -30.99 -16.94
CA GLU A 299 15.28 -30.70 -18.02
C GLU A 299 13.78 -30.90 -17.63
N GLY A 300 13.38 -30.64 -16.38
CA GLY A 300 11.99 -30.74 -15.96
C GLY A 300 11.16 -29.60 -16.60
N ARG A 301 10.52 -29.93 -17.72
CA ARG A 301 9.56 -29.01 -18.36
C ARG A 301 8.35 -28.82 -17.44
N LEU A 302 8.04 -27.56 -17.12
CA LEU A 302 6.78 -27.25 -16.46
C LEU A 302 5.61 -27.65 -17.36
N PRO A 303 4.54 -28.23 -16.81
CA PRO A 303 3.36 -28.60 -17.58
C PRO A 303 2.81 -27.39 -18.38
N GLU A 304 2.33 -27.65 -19.60
CA GLU A 304 1.69 -26.65 -20.45
C GLU A 304 0.19 -26.61 -20.16
N TRP A 305 -0.19 -25.98 -19.06
CA TRP A 305 -1.59 -25.76 -18.73
C TRP A 305 -2.10 -24.43 -19.32
N ASP A 306 -3.41 -24.29 -19.49
CA ASP A 306 -4.01 -22.97 -19.67
C ASP A 306 -4.06 -22.27 -18.32
N TRP A 307 -3.13 -21.34 -18.12
CA TRP A 307 -2.95 -20.63 -16.88
C TRP A 307 -3.93 -19.48 -16.68
N ARG A 308 -4.62 -19.02 -17.73
CA ARG A 308 -5.35 -17.76 -17.71
C ARG A 308 -6.37 -17.70 -16.58
N ASP A 309 -7.22 -18.70 -16.50
CA ASP A 309 -8.33 -18.73 -15.57
C ASP A 309 -8.01 -19.47 -14.26
N ARG A 310 -6.79 -20.02 -14.14
CA ARG A 310 -6.35 -20.66 -12.90
C ARG A 310 -6.15 -19.63 -11.80
N GLY A 311 -6.59 -19.99 -10.58
CA GLY A 311 -6.34 -19.22 -9.37
C GLY A 311 -4.85 -19.05 -9.11
N ALA A 312 -4.43 -17.84 -8.80
CA ALA A 312 -3.04 -17.51 -8.50
C ALA A 312 -2.83 -17.14 -7.03
N MET A 313 -3.73 -16.34 -6.47
CA MET A 313 -3.55 -15.81 -5.13
C MET A 313 -4.89 -15.53 -4.44
N ILE A 314 -4.96 -15.81 -3.14
CA ILE A 314 -6.04 -15.36 -2.26
C ILE A 314 -5.46 -14.37 -1.26
N ILE A 315 -5.94 -13.13 -1.31
CA ILE A 315 -5.60 -12.09 -0.32
C ILE A 315 -6.83 -11.81 0.54
N TYR A 316 -6.65 -11.90 1.86
CA TYR A 316 -7.72 -11.61 2.81
C TYR A 316 -7.89 -10.10 3.02
N THR A 317 -9.14 -9.64 2.97
CA THR A 317 -9.53 -8.26 3.25
C THR A 317 -10.38 -8.19 4.50
N SER A 318 -10.29 -7.08 5.24
CA SER A 318 -11.01 -6.90 6.51
C SER A 318 -12.52 -6.73 6.38
N GLY A 319 -13.10 -6.81 5.19
CA GLY A 319 -14.55 -6.73 4.94
C GLY A 319 -15.31 -5.74 5.85
N THR A 320 -16.21 -4.94 5.32
CA THR A 320 -16.98 -3.96 6.12
C THR A 320 -18.07 -4.59 7.00
N THR A 321 -18.34 -5.90 6.88
CA THR A 321 -19.52 -6.55 7.45
C THR A 321 -19.26 -7.77 8.33
N GLY A 322 -18.00 -8.06 8.72
CA GLY A 322 -17.74 -9.23 9.56
C GLY A 322 -16.33 -9.81 9.46
N ARG A 323 -16.21 -11.13 9.37
CA ARG A 323 -14.92 -11.80 9.26
C ARG A 323 -14.21 -11.47 7.93
N PRO A 324 -12.87 -11.46 7.89
CA PRO A 324 -12.12 -11.25 6.66
C PRO A 324 -12.53 -12.21 5.54
N LYS A 325 -12.57 -11.70 4.31
CA LYS A 325 -12.92 -12.44 3.10
C LYS A 325 -11.69 -12.68 2.24
N GLY A 326 -11.52 -13.89 1.73
CA GLY A 326 -10.47 -14.21 0.77
C GLY A 326 -10.86 -13.74 -0.64
N VAL A 327 -10.08 -12.84 -1.23
CA VAL A 327 -10.25 -12.38 -2.61
C VAL A 327 -9.39 -13.24 -3.52
N LEU A 328 -10.03 -14.04 -4.38
CA LEU A 328 -9.34 -14.93 -5.31
C LEU A 328 -9.07 -14.22 -6.64
N SER A 329 -7.81 -14.00 -6.92
CA SER A 329 -7.33 -13.50 -8.21
C SER A 329 -6.72 -14.61 -9.06
N THR A 330 -7.03 -14.64 -10.36
CA THR A 330 -6.43 -15.54 -11.34
C THR A 330 -5.08 -15.00 -11.82
N HIS A 331 -4.31 -15.85 -12.51
CA HIS A 331 -3.09 -15.41 -13.17
C HIS A 331 -3.36 -14.30 -14.20
N GLN A 332 -4.50 -14.34 -14.90
CA GLN A 332 -4.91 -13.30 -15.84
C GLN A 332 -5.21 -11.98 -15.14
N ASN A 333 -5.92 -12.01 -13.98
CA ASN A 333 -6.21 -10.79 -13.22
C ASN A 333 -4.91 -10.10 -12.79
N ILE A 334 -3.98 -10.85 -12.18
CA ILE A 334 -2.67 -10.34 -11.74
C ILE A 334 -1.88 -9.79 -12.93
N ARG A 335 -1.85 -10.52 -14.04
CA ARG A 335 -1.17 -10.08 -15.27
C ARG A 335 -1.76 -8.78 -15.80
N ALA A 336 -3.08 -8.64 -15.84
CA ALA A 336 -3.74 -7.42 -16.31
C ALA A 336 -3.32 -6.21 -15.46
N VAL A 337 -3.33 -6.34 -14.12
CA VAL A 337 -2.86 -5.29 -13.22
C VAL A 337 -1.39 -4.96 -13.49
N VAL A 338 -0.51 -5.97 -13.52
CA VAL A 338 0.93 -5.78 -13.73
C VAL A 338 1.21 -5.09 -15.06
N THR A 339 0.62 -5.57 -16.17
CA THR A 339 0.88 -4.99 -17.51
C THR A 339 0.30 -3.58 -17.63
N GLY A 340 -0.86 -3.31 -17.02
CA GLY A 340 -1.44 -1.97 -16.95
C GLY A 340 -0.52 -0.98 -16.23
N LEU A 341 -0.02 -1.37 -15.05
CA LEU A 341 0.93 -0.55 -14.28
C LEU A 341 2.28 -0.38 -14.97
N VAL A 342 2.80 -1.44 -15.59
CA VAL A 342 4.05 -1.39 -16.35
C VAL A 342 3.95 -0.36 -17.47
N ARG A 343 2.85 -0.33 -18.21
CA ARG A 343 2.60 0.68 -19.24
C ARG A 343 2.42 2.09 -18.66
N LYS A 344 1.52 2.25 -17.66
CA LYS A 344 1.15 3.56 -17.11
C LYS A 344 2.33 4.25 -16.41
N TRP A 345 3.23 3.50 -15.76
CA TRP A 345 4.37 4.02 -15.01
C TRP A 345 5.71 3.84 -15.73
N ALA A 346 5.68 3.41 -17.00
CA ALA A 346 6.84 3.22 -17.85
C ALA A 346 7.98 2.43 -17.18
N TRP A 347 7.63 1.26 -16.60
CA TRP A 347 8.63 0.39 -16.00
C TRP A 347 9.61 -0.17 -17.02
N THR A 348 10.87 -0.20 -16.65
CA THR A 348 11.97 -0.75 -17.44
C THR A 348 12.81 -1.75 -16.64
N LYS A 349 13.62 -2.54 -17.34
CA LYS A 349 14.56 -3.46 -16.69
C LYS A 349 15.65 -2.76 -15.86
N ASP A 350 15.87 -1.47 -16.07
CA ASP A 350 16.92 -0.70 -15.40
C ASP A 350 16.40 0.02 -14.14
N ASP A 351 15.14 -0.21 -13.79
CA ASP A 351 14.56 0.30 -12.57
C ASP A 351 15.01 -0.50 -11.35
N VAL A 352 15.15 0.23 -10.24
CA VAL A 352 15.46 -0.33 -8.92
C VAL A 352 14.48 0.23 -7.91
N ILE A 353 13.64 -0.64 -7.34
CA ILE A 353 12.67 -0.23 -6.33
C ILE A 353 13.11 -0.62 -4.92
N LEU A 354 12.92 0.30 -3.97
CA LEU A 354 13.06 -0.01 -2.54
C LEU A 354 11.74 -0.55 -1.98
N HIS A 355 11.73 -1.80 -1.53
CA HIS A 355 10.55 -2.50 -1.04
C HIS A 355 10.51 -2.56 0.49
N VAL A 356 9.47 -1.94 1.09
CA VAL A 356 9.25 -1.86 2.55
C VAL A 356 7.81 -2.20 2.96
N LEU A 357 6.96 -2.60 2.00
CA LEU A 357 5.54 -2.86 2.26
C LEU A 357 5.26 -4.34 2.51
N PRO A 358 4.18 -4.65 3.27
CA PRO A 358 3.77 -6.02 3.51
C PRO A 358 3.39 -6.77 2.24
N LEU A 359 3.81 -8.03 2.12
CA LEU A 359 3.58 -8.89 0.93
C LEU A 359 2.23 -9.62 0.94
N HIS A 360 1.45 -9.49 2.00
CA HIS A 360 0.06 -10.00 2.08
C HIS A 360 -0.98 -8.95 1.63
N HIS A 361 -0.54 -7.84 1.03
CA HIS A 361 -1.39 -6.80 0.43
C HIS A 361 -1.00 -6.56 -1.03
N VAL A 362 -1.99 -6.29 -1.90
CA VAL A 362 -1.77 -6.03 -3.34
C VAL A 362 -0.76 -4.92 -3.60
N HIS A 363 -0.70 -3.87 -2.77
CA HIS A 363 0.29 -2.80 -2.92
C HIS A 363 1.72 -3.33 -2.81
N GLY A 364 2.00 -4.19 -1.82
CA GLY A 364 3.31 -4.81 -1.64
C GLY A 364 3.60 -5.85 -2.72
N VAL A 365 2.74 -6.87 -2.84
CA VAL A 365 3.02 -8.02 -3.69
C VAL A 365 2.85 -7.73 -5.18
N VAL A 366 1.82 -7.00 -5.61
CA VAL A 366 1.59 -6.75 -7.04
C VAL A 366 2.37 -5.54 -7.52
N ASN A 367 2.14 -4.37 -6.92
CA ASN A 367 2.71 -3.13 -7.44
C ASN A 367 4.23 -3.04 -7.25
N LYS A 368 4.73 -3.44 -6.08
CA LYS A 368 6.15 -3.27 -5.70
C LYS A 368 7.03 -4.49 -5.96
N LEU A 369 6.45 -5.68 -6.12
CA LEU A 369 7.21 -6.89 -6.36
C LEU A 369 6.97 -7.45 -7.76
N LEU A 370 5.72 -7.76 -8.13
CA LEU A 370 5.45 -8.41 -9.42
C LEU A 370 5.66 -7.48 -10.62
N CYS A 371 5.40 -6.16 -10.51
CA CYS A 371 5.66 -5.23 -11.62
C CYS A 371 7.15 -5.14 -11.98
N PRO A 372 8.09 -4.87 -11.06
CA PRO A 372 9.51 -4.88 -11.39
C PRO A 372 10.01 -6.24 -11.86
N LEU A 373 9.60 -7.35 -11.21
CA LEU A 373 9.99 -8.69 -11.65
C LEU A 373 9.49 -9.03 -13.06
N TRP A 374 8.36 -8.47 -13.48
CA TRP A 374 7.81 -8.65 -14.83
C TRP A 374 8.69 -8.09 -15.92
N VAL A 375 9.38 -6.97 -15.67
CA VAL A 375 10.21 -6.26 -16.67
C VAL A 375 11.70 -6.57 -16.56
N GLY A 376 12.15 -7.36 -15.60
CA GLY A 376 13.57 -7.64 -15.38
C GLY A 376 14.29 -6.60 -14.52
N ALA A 377 13.55 -5.80 -13.75
CA ALA A 377 14.06 -4.79 -12.83
C ALA A 377 14.54 -5.41 -11.51
N THR A 378 15.14 -4.61 -10.63
CA THR A 378 15.66 -5.06 -9.33
C THR A 378 14.80 -4.56 -8.18
N CYS A 379 14.47 -5.44 -7.22
CA CYS A 379 13.86 -5.09 -5.95
C CYS A 379 14.91 -5.12 -4.82
N VAL A 380 15.12 -4.01 -4.14
CA VAL A 380 15.88 -3.95 -2.88
C VAL A 380 14.88 -4.08 -1.74
N MET A 381 14.92 -5.19 -1.00
CA MET A 381 13.93 -5.51 0.03
C MET A 381 14.51 -5.26 1.42
N LEU A 382 13.78 -4.53 2.24
CA LEU A 382 14.09 -4.41 3.66
C LEU A 382 13.15 -5.34 4.45
N PRO A 383 13.66 -6.08 5.44
CA PRO A 383 12.84 -7.02 6.22
C PRO A 383 11.72 -6.31 6.98
N GLU A 384 11.98 -5.07 7.39
CA GLU A 384 11.02 -4.16 8.03
C GLU A 384 11.24 -2.73 7.58
N PHE A 385 10.20 -1.89 7.76
CA PHE A 385 10.30 -0.46 7.53
C PHE A 385 11.17 0.18 8.62
N SER A 386 12.19 0.89 8.19
CA SER A 386 13.01 1.81 8.99
C SER A 386 13.19 3.11 8.22
N ALA A 387 12.80 4.25 8.82
CA ALA A 387 12.97 5.56 8.18
C ALA A 387 14.45 5.87 7.92
N GLN A 388 15.32 5.50 8.85
CA GLN A 388 16.76 5.63 8.72
C GLN A 388 17.28 4.87 7.49
N LEU A 389 16.99 3.57 7.40
CA LEU A 389 17.46 2.72 6.28
C LEU A 389 16.91 3.18 4.94
N VAL A 390 15.67 3.69 4.89
CA VAL A 390 15.10 4.25 3.64
C VAL A 390 15.89 5.46 3.20
N TRP A 391 16.19 6.41 4.09
CA TRP A 391 17.00 7.58 3.75
C TRP A 391 18.43 7.20 3.39
N GLU A 392 19.06 6.25 4.09
CA GLU A 392 20.38 5.72 3.73
C GLU A 392 20.39 5.16 2.31
N LYS A 393 19.37 4.35 1.94
CA LYS A 393 19.25 3.81 0.58
C LYS A 393 19.01 4.87 -0.49
N PHE A 394 18.24 5.92 -0.19
CA PHE A 394 18.04 7.03 -1.13
C PHE A 394 19.33 7.82 -1.40
N LEU A 395 20.12 8.04 -0.34
CA LEU A 395 21.33 8.87 -0.40
C LEU A 395 22.59 8.07 -0.76
N SER A 396 22.52 6.73 -0.75
CA SER A 396 23.66 5.87 -1.08
C SER A 396 24.11 6.04 -2.53
N SER A 397 25.43 6.06 -2.72
CA SER A 397 26.06 5.95 -4.04
C SER A 397 26.30 4.50 -4.48
N GLU A 398 26.06 3.52 -3.59
CA GLU A 398 26.23 2.11 -3.87
C GLU A 398 25.20 1.59 -4.88
N THR A 399 25.60 0.62 -5.66
CA THR A 399 24.71 -0.08 -6.61
C THR A 399 24.12 -1.33 -5.96
N PRO A 400 22.86 -1.67 -6.27
CA PRO A 400 21.94 -0.98 -7.21
C PRO A 400 21.32 0.29 -6.60
N ARG A 401 21.33 1.40 -7.35
CA ARG A 401 20.79 2.69 -6.90
C ARG A 401 19.28 2.73 -7.03
N ILE A 402 18.59 3.13 -5.96
CA ILE A 402 17.14 3.26 -5.95
C ILE A 402 16.70 4.41 -6.87
N ASN A 403 15.75 4.13 -7.78
CA ASN A 403 15.12 5.13 -8.63
C ASN A 403 13.58 5.10 -8.59
N VAL A 404 12.98 4.14 -7.85
CA VAL A 404 11.53 4.06 -7.65
C VAL A 404 11.23 3.81 -6.17
N PHE A 405 10.25 4.55 -5.63
CA PHE A 405 9.74 4.34 -4.28
C PHE A 405 8.22 4.44 -4.23
N MET A 406 7.58 3.52 -3.52
CA MET A 406 6.13 3.52 -3.33
C MET A 406 5.82 3.21 -1.87
N ALA A 407 4.91 4.00 -1.29
CA ALA A 407 4.54 3.82 0.11
C ALA A 407 3.09 4.28 0.38
N VAL A 408 2.66 4.10 1.60
CA VAL A 408 1.41 4.65 2.14
C VAL A 408 1.68 6.01 2.80
N PRO A 409 0.69 6.90 2.97
CA PRO A 409 0.89 8.22 3.56
C PRO A 409 1.62 8.19 4.90
N THR A 410 1.29 7.25 5.79
CA THR A 410 1.95 7.09 7.09
C THR A 410 3.47 6.88 6.99
N ILE A 411 3.94 6.16 5.96
CA ILE A 411 5.38 5.96 5.75
C ILE A 411 6.04 7.29 5.36
N TYR A 412 5.41 8.07 4.48
CA TYR A 412 5.91 9.40 4.12
C TYR A 412 5.98 10.33 5.35
N SER A 413 4.94 10.32 6.21
CA SER A 413 4.96 11.09 7.47
C SER A 413 6.14 10.68 8.36
N LYS A 414 6.37 9.37 8.56
CA LYS A 414 7.50 8.88 9.35
C LYS A 414 8.88 9.23 8.75
N LEU A 415 8.98 9.28 7.42
CA LEU A 415 10.20 9.72 6.73
C LEU A 415 10.43 11.22 6.92
N MET A 416 9.38 12.04 6.88
CA MET A 416 9.46 13.48 7.15
C MET A 416 9.83 13.76 8.61
N ASP A 417 9.26 13.02 9.57
CA ASP A 417 9.63 13.14 10.99
C ASP A 417 11.11 12.81 11.24
N TYR A 418 11.62 11.79 10.55
CA TYR A 418 13.05 11.47 10.61
C TYR A 418 13.91 12.58 9.98
N TYR A 419 13.48 13.11 8.84
CA TYR A 419 14.16 14.19 8.14
C TYR A 419 14.28 15.44 9.02
N ASP A 420 13.18 15.89 9.62
CA ASP A 420 13.17 17.08 10.50
C ASP A 420 14.13 16.94 11.69
N LYS A 421 14.25 15.72 12.24
CA LYS A 421 15.10 15.45 13.41
C LYS A 421 16.60 15.33 13.06
N HIS A 422 16.92 14.83 11.87
CA HIS A 422 18.29 14.41 11.55
C HIS A 422 18.95 15.20 10.43
N PHE A 423 18.20 15.88 9.55
CA PHE A 423 18.75 16.68 8.46
C PHE A 423 18.52 18.18 8.73
N THR A 424 19.17 18.71 9.78
CA THR A 424 18.89 20.08 10.29
C THR A 424 19.70 21.17 9.58
N HIS A 425 20.82 20.82 8.91
CA HIS A 425 21.68 21.80 8.25
C HIS A 425 21.21 22.10 6.83
N PRO A 426 21.10 23.38 6.40
CA PRO A 426 20.61 23.77 5.08
C PRO A 426 21.32 23.05 3.92
N HIS A 427 22.65 22.99 3.94
CA HIS A 427 23.40 22.33 2.88
C HIS A 427 23.15 20.81 2.80
N VAL A 428 22.76 20.16 3.92
CA VAL A 428 22.36 18.74 3.92
C VAL A 428 20.97 18.61 3.32
N GLN A 429 20.07 19.55 3.62
CA GLN A 429 18.73 19.60 3.05
C GLN A 429 18.77 19.79 1.53
N ASP A 430 19.60 20.72 1.05
CA ASP A 430 19.84 20.94 -0.38
C ASP A 430 20.40 19.70 -1.07
N PHE A 431 21.34 19.01 -0.42
CA PHE A 431 21.92 17.76 -0.92
C PHE A 431 20.85 16.65 -1.01
N VAL A 432 20.04 16.45 0.04
CA VAL A 432 18.95 15.46 0.06
C VAL A 432 17.97 15.74 -1.09
N ARG A 433 17.56 17.00 -1.26
CA ARG A 433 16.68 17.41 -2.32
C ARG A 433 17.27 17.11 -3.70
N ALA A 434 18.50 17.55 -3.95
CA ALA A 434 19.18 17.35 -5.22
C ALA A 434 19.33 15.86 -5.58
N VAL A 435 19.70 15.01 -4.60
CA VAL A 435 19.81 13.56 -4.82
C VAL A 435 18.47 12.94 -5.15
N CYS A 436 17.40 13.32 -4.43
CA CYS A 436 16.06 12.80 -4.71
C CYS A 436 15.58 13.22 -6.11
N GLU A 437 15.71 14.50 -6.47
CA GLU A 437 15.31 15.01 -7.79
C GLU A 437 16.09 14.35 -8.94
N GLU A 438 17.40 14.11 -8.77
CA GLU A 438 18.26 13.54 -9.81
C GLU A 438 18.08 12.02 -9.96
N LYS A 439 17.99 11.29 -8.82
CA LYS A 439 18.10 9.82 -8.82
C LYS A 439 16.76 9.10 -8.85
N ILE A 440 15.72 9.67 -8.26
CA ILE A 440 14.44 9.00 -8.14
C ILE A 440 13.50 9.51 -9.23
N ARG A 441 13.10 8.64 -10.14
CA ARG A 441 12.20 9.02 -11.24
C ARG A 441 10.72 8.96 -10.88
N LEU A 442 10.36 8.16 -9.84
CA LEU A 442 8.96 7.91 -9.48
C LEU A 442 8.79 7.67 -7.99
N MET A 443 7.92 8.48 -7.39
CA MET A 443 7.41 8.28 -6.04
C MET A 443 5.88 8.19 -6.05
N VAL A 444 5.30 7.12 -5.45
CA VAL A 444 3.86 6.81 -5.50
C VAL A 444 3.29 6.73 -4.11
N SER A 445 2.13 7.34 -3.89
CA SER A 445 1.32 7.18 -2.68
C SER A 445 -0.01 6.49 -2.99
N GLY A 446 -0.50 5.67 -2.06
CA GLY A 446 -1.81 5.04 -2.19
C GLY A 446 -2.16 4.12 -1.04
N SER A 447 -3.26 3.37 -1.18
CA SER A 447 -3.94 2.55 -0.15
C SER A 447 -4.65 3.37 0.95
N ALA A 448 -4.47 4.68 0.97
CA ALA A 448 -5.23 5.64 1.78
C ALA A 448 -5.20 6.99 1.05
N ALA A 449 -6.12 7.88 1.39
CA ALA A 449 -6.12 9.26 0.92
C ALA A 449 -4.84 9.96 1.38
N LEU A 450 -4.22 10.74 0.49
CA LEU A 450 -2.99 11.48 0.80
C LEU A 450 -3.34 12.87 1.36
N PRO A 451 -2.98 13.17 2.62
CA PRO A 451 -3.17 14.50 3.17
C PRO A 451 -2.36 15.56 2.40
N LEU A 452 -2.98 16.70 2.10
CA LEU A 452 -2.32 17.77 1.36
C LEU A 452 -1.03 18.26 2.04
N PRO A 453 -0.98 18.47 3.36
CA PRO A 453 0.27 18.86 4.04
C PRO A 453 1.41 17.85 3.88
N VAL A 454 1.08 16.55 3.85
CA VAL A 454 2.08 15.49 3.60
C VAL A 454 2.64 15.59 2.18
N LEU A 455 1.77 15.81 1.19
CA LEU A 455 2.17 15.97 -0.20
C LEU A 455 3.05 17.21 -0.40
N GLU A 456 2.63 18.36 0.15
CA GLU A 456 3.35 19.63 0.01
C GLU A 456 4.72 19.59 0.72
N LYS A 457 4.75 19.12 1.96
CA LYS A 457 5.99 18.98 2.71
C LYS A 457 6.95 18.01 2.05
N TRP A 458 6.45 16.86 1.58
CA TRP A 458 7.27 15.89 0.84
C TRP A 458 7.86 16.49 -0.44
N LYS A 459 7.06 17.28 -1.18
CA LYS A 459 7.53 18.02 -2.35
C LYS A 459 8.59 19.06 -1.97
N GLY A 460 8.44 19.74 -0.86
CA GLY A 460 9.45 20.67 -0.33
C GLY A 460 10.78 19.98 -0.03
N ILE A 461 10.75 18.79 0.56
CA ILE A 461 11.94 18.01 0.94
C ILE A 461 12.63 17.39 -0.28
N THR A 462 11.86 16.77 -1.18
CA THR A 462 12.41 15.88 -2.22
C THR A 462 12.27 16.41 -3.64
N GLY A 463 11.54 17.51 -3.87
CA GLY A 463 11.17 17.98 -5.20
C GLY A 463 10.03 17.20 -5.86
N HIS A 464 9.69 16.02 -5.35
CA HIS A 464 8.69 15.14 -5.97
C HIS A 464 7.26 15.44 -5.55
N THR A 465 6.38 15.68 -6.52
CA THR A 465 4.94 15.57 -6.31
C THR A 465 4.56 14.09 -6.35
N LEU A 466 4.07 13.55 -5.23
CA LEU A 466 3.68 12.14 -5.13
C LEU A 466 2.60 11.79 -6.18
N LEU A 467 2.73 10.64 -6.81
CA LEU A 467 1.73 10.11 -7.73
C LEU A 467 0.65 9.37 -6.91
N GLU A 468 -0.53 9.95 -6.83
CA GLU A 468 -1.69 9.32 -6.20
C GLU A 468 -2.35 8.34 -7.18
N ARG A 469 -2.83 7.20 -6.66
CA ARG A 469 -3.51 6.17 -7.42
C ARG A 469 -4.59 5.50 -6.56
N TYR A 470 -5.58 4.88 -7.22
CA TYR A 470 -6.68 4.19 -6.55
C TYR A 470 -6.78 2.74 -7.00
N GLY A 471 -7.10 1.88 -6.06
CA GLY A 471 -7.36 0.47 -6.26
C GLY A 471 -7.64 -0.23 -4.93
N MET A 472 -8.16 -1.44 -5.02
CA MET A 472 -8.45 -2.32 -3.89
C MET A 472 -8.13 -3.76 -4.26
N THR A 473 -8.23 -4.67 -3.31
CA THR A 473 -7.84 -6.08 -3.54
C THR A 473 -8.63 -6.72 -4.67
N GLU A 474 -9.93 -6.38 -4.78
CA GLU A 474 -10.88 -6.96 -5.72
C GLU A 474 -10.68 -6.48 -7.18
N ILE A 475 -10.09 -5.31 -7.39
CA ILE A 475 -9.92 -4.72 -8.73
C ILE A 475 -8.46 -4.50 -9.12
N GLY A 476 -7.54 -4.82 -8.21
CA GLY A 476 -6.14 -4.43 -8.37
C GLY A 476 -5.99 -2.91 -8.37
N MET A 477 -5.36 -2.35 -9.42
CA MET A 477 -5.29 -0.90 -9.62
C MET A 477 -6.24 -0.50 -10.74
N ALA A 478 -7.13 0.46 -10.46
CA ALA A 478 -8.13 0.94 -11.41
C ALA A 478 -7.77 2.32 -11.99
N LEU A 479 -7.33 3.25 -11.15
CA LEU A 479 -7.08 4.63 -11.52
C LEU A 479 -5.67 5.07 -11.11
N SER A 480 -5.03 5.91 -11.91
CA SER A 480 -3.70 6.47 -11.63
C SER A 480 -3.53 7.85 -12.25
N ASN A 481 -2.91 8.76 -11.49
CA ASN A 481 -2.39 10.00 -12.03
C ASN A 481 -1.34 9.74 -13.12
N PRO A 482 -1.12 10.69 -14.04
CA PRO A 482 -0.14 10.56 -15.11
C PRO A 482 1.30 10.54 -14.58
N LEU A 483 2.20 9.86 -15.32
CA LEU A 483 3.62 9.79 -14.97
C LEU A 483 4.31 11.15 -15.10
N THR A 484 4.08 11.86 -16.21
CA THR A 484 4.85 13.06 -16.62
C THR A 484 4.04 14.35 -16.66
N ALA A 485 2.70 14.30 -16.76
CA ALA A 485 1.87 15.50 -16.74
C ALA A 485 1.63 16.02 -15.31
N ALA A 486 1.07 17.23 -15.20
CA ALA A 486 0.68 17.80 -13.92
C ALA A 486 -0.31 16.88 -13.18
N ARG A 487 -0.11 16.75 -11.88
CA ARG A 487 -0.96 15.95 -10.97
C ARG A 487 -1.77 16.90 -10.11
N LEU A 488 -3.08 16.70 -10.08
CA LEU A 488 -3.97 17.46 -9.22
C LEU A 488 -4.01 16.81 -7.84
N PRO A 489 -3.60 17.50 -6.77
CA PRO A 489 -3.57 16.94 -5.42
C PRO A 489 -4.95 16.42 -4.99
N GLY A 490 -5.03 15.16 -4.59
CA GLY A 490 -6.27 14.49 -4.17
C GLY A 490 -7.05 13.82 -5.29
N SER A 491 -6.73 14.08 -6.56
CA SER A 491 -7.26 13.26 -7.65
C SER A 491 -6.53 11.93 -7.70
N VAL A 492 -7.21 10.91 -8.19
CA VAL A 492 -6.61 9.59 -8.46
C VAL A 492 -6.37 9.35 -9.96
N GLY A 493 -6.49 10.41 -10.77
CA GLY A 493 -6.21 10.40 -12.19
C GLY A 493 -7.27 9.73 -13.05
N THR A 494 -6.84 8.94 -14.04
CA THR A 494 -7.67 8.31 -15.06
C THR A 494 -7.52 6.79 -15.04
N PRO A 495 -8.42 6.03 -15.71
CA PRO A 495 -8.34 4.57 -15.76
C PRO A 495 -7.00 4.03 -16.29
N LEU A 496 -6.61 2.89 -15.75
CA LEU A 496 -5.47 2.15 -16.26
C LEU A 496 -5.82 1.40 -17.56
N PRO A 497 -4.82 1.01 -18.36
CA PRO A 497 -5.03 0.19 -19.54
C PRO A 497 -5.88 -1.06 -19.28
N GLY A 498 -6.95 -1.21 -20.06
CA GLY A 498 -7.89 -2.32 -19.96
C GLY A 498 -8.89 -2.24 -18.81
N VAL A 499 -8.93 -1.13 -18.06
CA VAL A 499 -9.91 -0.87 -17.01
C VAL A 499 -11.01 0.06 -17.51
N GLU A 500 -12.25 -0.30 -17.25
CA GLU A 500 -13.42 0.53 -17.47
C GLU A 500 -14.03 0.91 -16.13
N VAL A 501 -14.51 2.15 -16.02
CA VAL A 501 -15.14 2.66 -14.80
C VAL A 501 -16.44 3.37 -15.12
N ARG A 502 -17.40 3.30 -14.20
CA ARG A 502 -18.65 4.08 -14.21
C ARG A 502 -18.86 4.77 -12.88
N ILE A 503 -19.44 5.97 -12.93
CA ILE A 503 -20.03 6.62 -11.76
C ILE A 503 -21.53 6.56 -11.93
N VAL A 504 -22.24 6.00 -10.92
CA VAL A 504 -23.67 5.72 -11.02
C VAL A 504 -24.44 6.14 -9.77
N SER A 505 -25.75 6.36 -9.92
CA SER A 505 -26.70 6.44 -8.81
C SER A 505 -27.88 5.52 -9.03
N GLU A 506 -28.61 5.19 -7.95
CA GLU A 506 -29.83 4.39 -8.05
C GLU A 506 -30.85 5.05 -8.99
N ASN A 507 -31.48 4.24 -9.82
CA ASN A 507 -32.55 4.70 -10.69
C ASN A 507 -33.89 4.64 -9.95
N LEU A 508 -34.38 5.81 -9.57
CA LEU A 508 -35.67 5.93 -8.87
C LEU A 508 -36.89 5.78 -9.79
N GLN A 509 -36.68 5.93 -11.10
CA GLN A 509 -37.81 5.91 -12.09
C GLN A 509 -38.20 4.49 -12.50
N LYS A 510 -37.40 3.47 -12.16
CA LYS A 510 -37.66 2.04 -12.44
C LYS A 510 -38.05 1.73 -13.89
N ASP A 511 -37.52 2.48 -14.84
CA ASP A 511 -37.77 2.33 -16.29
C ASP A 511 -37.02 1.14 -16.94
N GLY A 512 -36.64 0.16 -16.12
CA GLY A 512 -35.95 -1.07 -16.56
C GLY A 512 -34.45 -1.06 -16.36
N TYR A 513 -33.83 0.10 -16.09
CA TYR A 513 -32.41 0.20 -15.78
C TYR A 513 -32.18 0.26 -14.27
N PRO A 514 -31.24 -0.54 -13.72
CA PRO A 514 -31.02 -0.59 -12.27
C PRO A 514 -30.34 0.68 -11.72
N TYR A 515 -29.67 1.46 -12.56
CA TYR A 515 -28.93 2.67 -12.16
C TYR A 515 -28.87 3.70 -13.30
N VAL A 516 -28.61 4.96 -12.94
CA VAL A 516 -28.34 6.05 -13.86
C VAL A 516 -26.83 6.26 -13.95
N VAL A 517 -26.27 6.28 -15.15
CA VAL A 517 -24.84 6.52 -15.40
C VAL A 517 -24.59 8.02 -15.44
N HIS A 518 -23.70 8.52 -14.57
CA HIS A 518 -23.24 9.92 -14.57
C HIS A 518 -22.04 10.11 -15.50
N ALA A 519 -21.07 9.21 -15.40
CA ALA A 519 -19.87 9.20 -16.23
C ALA A 519 -19.43 7.76 -16.50
N GLU A 520 -18.87 7.50 -17.67
CA GLU A 520 -18.26 6.24 -18.05
C GLU A 520 -16.93 6.50 -18.76
N GLY A 521 -15.85 5.82 -18.36
CA GLY A 521 -14.53 6.04 -18.91
C GLY A 521 -13.67 4.80 -18.99
N ASN A 522 -12.65 4.88 -19.82
CA ASN A 522 -11.60 3.89 -20.00
C ASN A 522 -10.22 4.58 -20.07
N GLU A 523 -9.18 3.88 -20.54
CA GLU A 523 -7.83 4.44 -20.65
C GLU A 523 -7.71 5.62 -21.62
N GLU A 524 -8.64 5.75 -22.58
CA GLU A 524 -8.60 6.72 -23.66
C GLU A 524 -9.39 7.98 -23.33
N ASP A 525 -10.63 7.84 -22.85
CA ASP A 525 -11.55 8.94 -22.61
C ASP A 525 -12.57 8.64 -21.51
N THR A 526 -13.21 9.70 -21.01
CA THR A 526 -14.34 9.63 -20.09
C THR A 526 -15.50 10.49 -20.60
N LYS A 527 -16.64 9.85 -20.86
CA LYS A 527 -17.89 10.49 -21.28
C LYS A 527 -18.74 10.81 -20.08
N VAL A 528 -19.13 12.07 -19.93
CA VAL A 528 -20.08 12.53 -18.90
C VAL A 528 -21.46 12.61 -19.53
N THR A 529 -22.47 12.06 -18.86
CA THR A 529 -23.88 12.18 -19.28
C THR A 529 -24.33 13.63 -19.11
N PRO A 530 -24.91 14.27 -20.14
CA PRO A 530 -25.39 15.65 -20.04
C PRO A 530 -26.34 15.86 -18.84
N GLY A 531 -26.07 16.88 -18.03
CA GLY A 531 -26.81 17.19 -16.79
C GLY A 531 -26.31 16.44 -15.56
N PHE A 532 -25.22 15.66 -15.69
CA PHE A 532 -24.55 14.95 -14.59
C PHE A 532 -23.08 15.37 -14.41
N GLU A 533 -22.76 16.55 -14.90
CA GLU A 533 -21.43 17.15 -14.73
C GLU A 533 -21.10 17.29 -13.24
N GLU A 534 -19.90 16.84 -12.84
CA GLU A 534 -19.40 16.84 -11.45
C GLU A 534 -20.36 16.21 -10.42
N LYS A 535 -21.24 15.29 -10.86
CA LYS A 535 -22.16 14.62 -9.96
C LYS A 535 -21.53 13.39 -9.32
N GLU A 536 -21.59 13.32 -8.00
CA GLU A 536 -21.12 12.18 -7.22
C GLU A 536 -22.02 10.96 -7.41
N GLY A 537 -21.39 9.78 -7.33
CA GLY A 537 -22.09 8.49 -7.39
C GLY A 537 -21.20 7.34 -6.96
N GLU A 538 -21.75 6.13 -6.91
CA GLU A 538 -20.97 4.92 -6.66
C GLU A 538 -20.04 4.62 -7.86
N LEU A 539 -18.78 4.32 -7.58
CA LEU A 539 -17.83 3.89 -8.58
C LEU A 539 -18.01 2.39 -8.87
N LEU A 540 -18.26 2.07 -10.11
CA LEU A 540 -18.26 0.69 -10.61
C LEU A 540 -17.03 0.47 -11.47
N VAL A 541 -16.47 -0.76 -11.43
CA VAL A 541 -15.26 -1.12 -12.18
C VAL A 541 -15.49 -2.41 -12.95
N ARG A 542 -15.01 -2.46 -14.21
CA ARG A 542 -14.99 -3.65 -15.04
C ARG A 542 -13.64 -3.79 -15.74
N GLY A 543 -13.26 -5.02 -16.06
CA GLY A 543 -12.04 -5.30 -16.82
C GLY A 543 -11.32 -6.55 -16.34
N PRO A 544 -10.26 -6.98 -17.05
CA PRO A 544 -9.55 -8.21 -16.75
C PRO A 544 -8.77 -8.18 -15.44
N SER A 545 -8.63 -7.02 -14.79
CA SER A 545 -8.00 -6.87 -13.47
C SER A 545 -8.93 -7.21 -12.30
N VAL A 546 -10.25 -7.27 -12.55
CA VAL A 546 -11.25 -7.57 -11.53
C VAL A 546 -11.16 -9.04 -11.13
N PHE A 547 -11.17 -9.31 -9.84
CA PHE A 547 -11.01 -10.64 -9.23
C PHE A 547 -12.04 -11.65 -9.74
N ARG A 548 -11.74 -12.94 -9.54
CA ARG A 548 -12.64 -14.02 -9.95
C ARG A 548 -13.86 -14.10 -9.02
N GLU A 549 -13.61 -14.19 -7.71
CA GLU A 549 -14.66 -14.40 -6.70
C GLU A 549 -14.14 -14.17 -5.28
N TYR A 550 -15.03 -13.95 -4.33
CA TYR A 550 -14.73 -14.17 -2.92
C TYR A 550 -14.70 -15.66 -2.64
N TRP A 551 -13.57 -16.14 -2.11
CA TRP A 551 -13.32 -17.56 -1.87
C TRP A 551 -14.42 -18.18 -1.01
N ASP A 552 -15.04 -19.26 -1.54
CA ASP A 552 -16.12 -20.02 -0.89
C ASP A 552 -17.32 -19.17 -0.42
N LYS A 553 -17.61 -18.05 -1.15
CA LYS A 553 -18.69 -17.11 -0.83
C LYS A 553 -19.46 -16.70 -2.10
N PRO A 554 -20.23 -17.64 -2.70
CA PRO A 554 -20.90 -17.39 -3.98
C PRO A 554 -21.96 -16.29 -3.91
N GLU A 555 -22.74 -16.21 -2.83
CA GLU A 555 -23.78 -15.17 -2.68
C GLU A 555 -23.18 -13.78 -2.50
N GLU A 556 -22.08 -13.66 -1.75
CA GLU A 556 -21.37 -12.39 -1.58
C GLU A 556 -20.70 -11.97 -2.90
N THR A 557 -20.18 -12.91 -3.66
CA THR A 557 -19.64 -12.66 -4.99
C THR A 557 -20.73 -12.15 -5.93
N LYS A 558 -21.86 -12.85 -5.98
CA LYS A 558 -23.00 -12.46 -6.81
C LYS A 558 -23.53 -11.07 -6.48
N THR A 559 -23.65 -10.73 -5.19
CA THR A 559 -24.12 -9.41 -4.74
C THR A 559 -23.13 -8.28 -4.97
N ALA A 560 -21.83 -8.60 -5.11
CA ALA A 560 -20.78 -7.63 -5.38
C ALA A 560 -20.77 -7.14 -6.85
N PHE A 561 -21.48 -7.82 -7.73
CA PHE A 561 -21.59 -7.43 -9.15
C PHE A 561 -23.01 -6.95 -9.51
N THR A 562 -23.08 -6.09 -10.52
CA THR A 562 -24.32 -5.73 -11.17
C THR A 562 -24.74 -6.83 -12.15
N SER A 563 -25.99 -6.83 -12.61
CA SER A 563 -26.48 -7.81 -13.59
C SER A 563 -25.76 -7.75 -14.95
N ASP A 564 -25.15 -6.60 -15.29
CA ASP A 564 -24.37 -6.37 -16.50
C ASP A 564 -22.82 -6.51 -16.27
N GLY A 565 -22.42 -7.12 -15.14
CA GLY A 565 -21.06 -7.57 -14.88
C GLY A 565 -20.08 -6.50 -14.36
N TRP A 566 -20.56 -5.40 -13.80
CA TRP A 566 -19.72 -4.39 -13.15
C TRP A 566 -19.55 -4.73 -11.66
N PHE A 567 -18.31 -4.65 -11.19
CA PHE A 567 -18.03 -4.77 -9.77
C PHE A 567 -18.39 -3.47 -9.03
N LYS A 568 -19.17 -3.59 -7.96
CA LYS A 568 -19.55 -2.50 -7.06
C LYS A 568 -18.46 -2.27 -6.04
N THR A 569 -17.75 -1.14 -6.13
CA THR A 569 -16.64 -0.86 -5.21
C THR A 569 -17.11 -0.48 -3.82
N GLY A 570 -18.33 0.04 -3.70
CA GLY A 570 -18.83 0.65 -2.48
C GLY A 570 -18.18 2.00 -2.15
N ASP A 571 -17.38 2.55 -3.07
CA ASP A 571 -16.76 3.86 -2.93
C ASP A 571 -17.53 4.92 -3.73
N THR A 572 -17.72 6.10 -3.15
CA THR A 572 -18.28 7.25 -3.83
C THR A 572 -17.18 7.99 -4.57
N ALA A 573 -17.43 8.35 -5.82
CA ALA A 573 -16.49 9.08 -6.68
C ALA A 573 -17.19 10.20 -7.46
N VAL A 574 -16.39 11.12 -7.98
CA VAL A 574 -16.82 12.18 -8.91
C VAL A 574 -15.77 12.29 -10.03
N PHE A 575 -16.22 12.64 -11.24
CA PHE A 575 -15.35 13.02 -12.35
C PHE A 575 -15.38 14.54 -12.50
N LYS A 576 -14.21 15.17 -12.31
CA LYS A 576 -14.04 16.61 -12.33
C LYS A 576 -12.66 16.97 -12.87
N ASP A 577 -12.55 18.07 -13.62
CA ASP A 577 -11.28 18.57 -14.17
C ASP A 577 -10.49 17.50 -14.94
N GLY A 578 -11.20 16.62 -15.69
CA GLY A 578 -10.58 15.53 -16.44
C GLY A 578 -10.03 14.36 -15.62
N ASN A 579 -10.31 14.31 -14.32
CA ASN A 579 -9.81 13.30 -13.40
C ASN A 579 -10.93 12.72 -12.52
N TYR A 580 -10.67 11.52 -11.99
CA TYR A 580 -11.51 10.91 -10.96
C TYR A 580 -11.02 11.32 -9.56
N TRP A 581 -11.98 11.53 -8.67
CA TRP A 581 -11.77 11.88 -7.27
C TRP A 581 -12.57 10.91 -6.39
N ILE A 582 -11.91 10.25 -5.44
CA ILE A 582 -12.57 9.35 -4.50
C ILE A 582 -13.01 10.15 -3.27
N ARG A 583 -14.31 10.10 -2.96
CA ARG A 583 -14.93 10.79 -1.83
C ARG A 583 -14.94 9.94 -0.55
N GLY A 584 -14.73 8.63 -0.68
CA GLY A 584 -14.67 7.66 0.41
C GLY A 584 -15.68 6.53 0.28
N ARG A 585 -15.72 5.66 1.27
CA ARG A 585 -16.68 4.55 1.38
C ARG A 585 -18.09 5.09 1.59
N THR A 586 -19.01 4.72 0.71
CA THR A 586 -20.40 5.17 0.78
C THR A 586 -21.07 4.81 2.10
N SER A 587 -20.70 3.67 2.69
CA SER A 587 -21.29 3.16 3.94
C SER A 587 -20.70 3.76 5.22
N VAL A 588 -19.47 4.27 5.19
CA VAL A 588 -18.71 4.67 6.40
C VAL A 588 -18.28 6.13 6.32
N ASP A 589 -17.67 6.53 5.19
CA ASP A 589 -17.03 7.85 5.08
C ASP A 589 -18.00 8.93 4.56
N ILE A 590 -19.16 8.54 4.00
CA ILE A 590 -20.18 9.50 3.57
C ILE A 590 -21.19 9.71 4.69
N ILE A 591 -21.03 10.81 5.42
CA ILE A 591 -21.87 11.21 6.56
C ILE A 591 -23.12 11.89 6.03
N LYS A 592 -24.31 11.40 6.45
CA LYS A 592 -25.61 11.96 6.06
C LYS A 592 -26.09 12.93 7.14
N SER A 593 -25.77 14.21 7.01
CA SER A 593 -26.08 15.23 8.02
C SER A 593 -27.03 16.29 7.48
N GLY A 594 -28.21 16.44 8.07
CA GLY A 594 -29.20 17.43 7.68
C GLY A 594 -29.67 17.36 6.22
N GLY A 595 -29.65 16.15 5.62
CA GLY A 595 -29.98 15.93 4.21
C GLY A 595 -28.79 16.08 3.25
N TYR A 596 -27.63 16.52 3.74
CA TYR A 596 -26.39 16.62 2.96
C TYR A 596 -25.56 15.34 3.09
N LYS A 597 -24.82 15.01 2.02
CA LYS A 597 -23.78 13.98 2.01
C LYS A 597 -22.44 14.67 2.20
N VAL A 598 -21.76 14.40 3.31
CA VAL A 598 -20.47 15.01 3.67
C VAL A 598 -19.40 13.91 3.66
N SER A 599 -18.34 14.09 2.88
CA SER A 599 -17.21 13.18 2.88
C SER A 599 -16.34 13.40 4.14
N ALA A 600 -16.21 12.37 4.97
CA ALA A 600 -15.32 12.39 6.13
C ALA A 600 -13.87 12.66 5.71
N LEU A 601 -13.39 12.00 4.63
CA LEU A 601 -12.04 12.14 4.11
C LEU A 601 -11.73 13.58 3.64
N GLU A 602 -12.72 14.26 3.07
CA GLU A 602 -12.57 15.65 2.64
C GLU A 602 -12.45 16.58 3.86
N VAL A 603 -13.27 16.34 4.90
CA VAL A 603 -13.19 17.07 6.17
C VAL A 603 -11.84 16.83 6.86
N GLU A 604 -11.39 15.58 6.93
CA GLU A 604 -10.08 15.22 7.49
C GLU A 604 -8.94 15.95 6.78
N ARG A 605 -8.98 15.95 5.44
CA ARG A 605 -7.99 16.62 4.60
C ARG A 605 -7.91 18.13 4.89
N LEU A 606 -9.05 18.79 5.08
CA LEU A 606 -9.12 20.20 5.44
C LEU A 606 -8.59 20.45 6.85
N LEU A 607 -8.99 19.65 7.83
CA LEU A 607 -8.58 19.81 9.22
C LEU A 607 -7.07 19.55 9.43
N LEU A 608 -6.47 18.64 8.68
CA LEU A 608 -5.02 18.39 8.70
C LEU A 608 -4.19 19.58 8.19
N ALA A 609 -4.79 20.56 7.48
CA ALA A 609 -4.12 21.81 7.13
C ALA A 609 -3.97 22.78 8.31
N HIS A 610 -4.62 22.52 9.45
CA HIS A 610 -4.47 23.35 10.66
C HIS A 610 -3.10 23.11 11.32
N PRO A 611 -2.31 24.17 11.62
CA PRO A 611 -0.93 24.03 12.08
C PRO A 611 -0.78 23.27 13.40
N SER A 612 -1.81 23.25 14.25
CA SER A 612 -1.77 22.54 15.54
C SER A 612 -2.35 21.14 15.49
N ILE A 613 -2.88 20.66 14.36
CA ILE A 613 -3.46 19.31 14.23
C ILE A 613 -2.44 18.37 13.59
N THR A 614 -2.09 17.30 14.28
CA THR A 614 -1.15 16.28 13.80
C THR A 614 -1.84 15.05 13.22
N ASP A 615 -3.06 14.75 13.70
CA ASP A 615 -3.86 13.63 13.21
C ASP A 615 -5.34 13.90 13.44
N VAL A 616 -6.21 13.34 12.59
CA VAL A 616 -7.66 13.53 12.68
C VAL A 616 -8.41 12.32 12.13
N ALA A 617 -9.52 12.00 12.78
CA ALA A 617 -10.52 11.07 12.27
C ALA A 617 -11.89 11.75 12.32
N VAL A 618 -12.64 11.70 11.22
CA VAL A 618 -13.99 12.27 11.11
C VAL A 618 -15.02 11.16 10.99
N ILE A 619 -16.05 11.22 11.84
CA ILE A 619 -17.10 10.20 11.91
C ILE A 619 -18.48 10.84 11.96
N GLY A 620 -19.50 10.12 11.47
CA GLY A 620 -20.90 10.48 11.63
C GLY A 620 -21.45 9.88 12.95
N VAL A 621 -21.69 10.72 13.95
CA VAL A 621 -22.32 10.28 15.21
C VAL A 621 -23.84 10.42 15.08
N PRO A 622 -24.64 9.38 15.39
CA PRO A 622 -26.09 9.49 15.37
C PRO A 622 -26.59 10.70 16.15
N ASP A 623 -27.51 11.47 15.55
CA ASP A 623 -28.09 12.70 16.10
C ASP A 623 -29.55 12.83 15.72
N VAL A 624 -30.41 13.14 16.68
CA VAL A 624 -31.88 13.20 16.51
C VAL A 624 -32.28 14.32 15.53
N THR A 625 -31.55 15.43 15.51
CA THR A 625 -31.88 16.59 14.67
C THR A 625 -31.28 16.49 13.28
N TRP A 626 -30.04 15.99 13.19
CA TRP A 626 -29.25 16.00 11.95
C TRP A 626 -29.21 14.65 11.25
N GLY A 627 -29.75 13.58 11.86
CA GLY A 627 -29.57 12.19 11.44
C GLY A 627 -28.18 11.69 11.83
N GLN A 628 -27.12 12.34 11.31
CA GLN A 628 -25.75 12.16 11.76
C GLN A 628 -25.10 13.54 11.99
N ARG A 629 -24.36 13.65 13.08
CA ARG A 629 -23.54 14.84 13.38
C ARG A 629 -22.10 14.59 12.94
N VAL A 630 -21.55 15.46 12.11
CA VAL A 630 -20.13 15.40 11.71
C VAL A 630 -19.28 15.68 12.93
N THR A 631 -18.48 14.70 13.35
CA THR A 631 -17.65 14.77 14.57
C THR A 631 -16.20 14.49 14.21
N ALA A 632 -15.30 15.42 14.56
CA ALA A 632 -13.87 15.25 14.39
C ALA A 632 -13.21 14.88 15.72
N VAL A 633 -12.41 13.82 15.71
CA VAL A 633 -11.49 13.43 16.79
C VAL A 633 -10.10 13.84 16.33
N VAL A 634 -9.41 14.70 17.07
CA VAL A 634 -8.14 15.28 16.66
C VAL A 634 -7.04 15.00 17.67
N THR A 635 -5.82 14.85 17.17
CA THR A 635 -4.58 14.86 17.96
C THR A 635 -3.89 16.19 17.72
N LEU A 636 -3.56 16.90 18.81
CA LEU A 636 -2.85 18.18 18.73
C LEU A 636 -1.34 17.99 18.87
N GLN A 637 -0.60 18.91 18.28
CA GLN A 637 0.83 19.04 18.50
C GLN A 637 1.13 19.23 19.99
N GLU A 638 2.24 18.69 20.46
CA GLU A 638 2.63 18.79 21.89
C GLU A 638 2.75 20.24 22.34
N GLY A 639 2.14 20.55 23.50
CA GLY A 639 2.07 21.91 24.04
C GLY A 639 1.02 22.83 23.40
N HIS A 640 0.29 22.38 22.39
CA HIS A 640 -0.77 23.16 21.76
C HIS A 640 -2.15 22.83 22.35
N SER A 641 -2.99 23.84 22.43
CA SER A 641 -4.41 23.72 22.75
C SER A 641 -5.23 24.32 21.60
N LEU A 642 -6.41 23.79 21.35
CA LEU A 642 -7.31 24.25 20.31
C LEU A 642 -8.75 24.10 20.80
N SER A 643 -9.47 25.21 20.96
CA SER A 643 -10.89 25.19 21.32
C SER A 643 -11.76 24.94 20.08
N HIS A 644 -12.97 24.44 20.30
CA HIS A 644 -13.97 24.30 19.25
C HIS A 644 -14.31 25.62 18.54
N ARG A 645 -14.28 26.73 19.28
CA ARG A 645 -14.52 28.06 18.69
C ARG A 645 -13.40 28.49 17.76
N GLU A 646 -12.16 28.33 18.17
CA GLU A 646 -10.99 28.66 17.35
C GLU A 646 -10.94 27.81 16.07
N LEU A 647 -11.22 26.51 16.18
CA LEU A 647 -11.31 25.64 15.01
C LEU A 647 -12.41 26.07 14.04
N LYS A 648 -13.60 26.45 14.55
CA LYS A 648 -14.68 26.98 13.71
C LYS A 648 -14.33 28.30 13.04
N GLU A 649 -13.67 29.20 13.74
CA GLU A 649 -13.22 30.48 13.20
C GLU A 649 -12.15 30.27 12.13
N TRP A 650 -11.22 29.33 12.35
CA TRP A 650 -10.21 28.95 11.37
C TRP A 650 -10.82 28.33 10.12
N ALA A 651 -11.73 27.38 10.26
CA ALA A 651 -12.40 26.69 9.15
C ALA A 651 -13.28 27.60 8.27
N ARG A 652 -13.66 28.79 8.77
CA ARG A 652 -14.43 29.80 8.02
C ARG A 652 -13.57 30.76 7.20
N ARG A 653 -12.25 30.74 7.39
CA ARG A 653 -11.35 31.62 6.65
C ARG A 653 -11.18 31.08 5.22
N PRO A 654 -11.24 31.95 4.19
CA PRO A 654 -10.88 31.53 2.84
C PRO A 654 -9.44 31.01 2.86
N SER A 655 -9.23 29.75 2.52
CA SER A 655 -7.88 29.18 2.45
C SER A 655 -7.20 29.66 1.17
N PRO A 656 -6.04 30.34 1.25
CA PRO A 656 -5.27 30.64 0.05
C PRO A 656 -4.74 29.32 -0.54
N GLY A 657 -5.26 28.91 -1.68
CA GLY A 657 -4.79 27.74 -2.44
C GLY A 657 -5.79 26.59 -2.61
N LEU A 658 -6.94 26.64 -1.96
CA LEU A 658 -8.07 25.77 -2.29
C LEU A 658 -9.11 26.62 -3.01
N GLY A 659 -9.10 26.59 -4.34
CA GLY A 659 -10.14 27.21 -5.15
C GLY A 659 -11.46 26.47 -4.91
N PHE A 660 -12.33 27.06 -4.09
CA PHE A 660 -13.75 26.74 -4.03
C PHE A 660 -14.55 27.77 -4.80
#